data_16cebd6117cd0180a8535cd4239ce175
#
_entry.id   16cebd6117cd0180a8535cd4239ce175
#
_cell.length_a   1.000
_cell.length_b   1.000
_cell.length_c   1.000
_cell.angle_alpha   90.00
_cell.angle_beta   90.00
_cell.angle_gamma   90.00
#
_symmetry.space_group_name_H-M   'P 1'
#
loop_
_entity.id
_entity.type
_entity.pdbx_description
1 polymer ?
#
loop_
_entity_poly.entity_id
_entity_poly.type
_entity_poly.pdbx_seq_one_letter_code
_entity_poly.pdbx_strand_id
1 'polypeptide(L)'
;MTKQTDLEDRMWSRGFDRRQRNINNNLSKGTESETDYARTMIKAGLLPFVEAIQQFLDRAWRGTPGVKATAAIKLHEFKDVDVIAFITFKGVIDGASQKKTATQAALQVGHMLEDEQRFTLFEQQDKKHFTNVKQHISDTNHQRYRRNMMMGHMRNRGFVFKSWSKEDKLKVGLKLIDIMISAVGMVKLSTVRSGKQTKTYVEFTQVTMDWIKRQRKNRLACYPLYEPCVEQPIDWTSTTEGGFHTKRLRHIKAIKSKDLTYHEEVTKKEPTALYTALNCLQQTKWEINTTVLDIAQSCWDRGIEVGCLIDAEPLPQTPKPYDIDTNEDSRSWWRREEVLRHDQNAHDRMKRYQCIMLLDTATKFAEEPFWHVTQADFTGRIYYVSGIFNPQGNDLARSLHRFAEGAAITDEKAKNWLGIAGANSWGMSKYSYEERIEWSKTEGEALARQIASNPESYISIWSKAEEPWQFLAWCLDFNELLEQGYGYVSKHPVLLDGTNNGFQHFAAMSLDDNLAAKVNLKNYDQVEDLYEDVKDQVIKELRNLSYEQCLAEDWYKHHELITRKMIKKPVMMIPYSGKTFGIASAVRDYFVSSDEELSWDKDCFLHNHYLAKIIEKSVNNISPKCITVMQYLADIARCFGQEDKNISWITPSNFYVKQQYYNFNMKRIRTKLHTSTVKLSLLTDTKEVDKRKSTQSFAANFVHSLDAANVHLALTKSKASG
;
A
#
# COMPACT_ATOMS: atom_id res chain seq x y z
N MET A 1 6.66 -18.18 31.69
CA MET A 1 6.24 -17.28 30.60
C MET A 1 4.74 -17.43 30.43
N THR A 2 4.00 -16.34 30.17
CA THR A 2 2.55 -16.45 29.94
C THR A 2 2.30 -16.87 28.48
N LYS A 3 1.11 -17.39 28.15
CA LYS A 3 0.72 -17.71 26.77
C LYS A 3 0.95 -16.51 25.84
N GLN A 4 0.69 -15.28 26.32
CA GLN A 4 0.87 -14.03 25.57
C GLN A 4 2.35 -13.77 25.24
N THR A 5 3.26 -13.91 26.21
CA THR A 5 4.69 -13.68 25.97
C THR A 5 5.28 -14.68 24.97
N ASP A 6 4.80 -15.92 24.98
CA ASP A 6 5.22 -16.96 24.02
C ASP A 6 4.67 -16.66 22.60
N LEU A 7 3.45 -16.14 22.51
CA LEU A 7 2.86 -15.70 21.24
C LEU A 7 3.66 -14.52 20.64
N GLU A 8 3.97 -13.52 21.45
CA GLU A 8 4.75 -12.36 21.03
C GLU A 8 6.18 -12.74 20.59
N ASP A 9 6.82 -13.67 21.28
CA ASP A 9 8.11 -14.21 20.87
C ASP A 9 8.03 -14.95 19.54
N ARG A 10 6.94 -15.66 19.26
CA ARG A 10 6.68 -16.28 17.95
C ARG A 10 6.46 -15.25 16.86
N MET A 11 5.63 -14.20 17.08
CA MET A 11 5.43 -13.09 16.12
C MET A 11 6.77 -12.47 15.72
N TRP A 12 7.63 -12.26 16.72
CA TRP A 12 8.93 -11.66 16.51
C TRP A 12 9.89 -12.60 15.76
N SER A 13 9.96 -13.87 16.15
CA SER A 13 10.82 -14.90 15.56
C SER A 13 10.49 -15.11 14.08
N ARG A 14 9.21 -15.16 13.71
CA ARG A 14 8.77 -15.26 12.31
C ARG A 14 9.29 -14.11 11.43
N GLY A 15 9.27 -12.88 11.95
CA GLY A 15 9.82 -11.72 11.27
C GLY A 15 11.34 -11.82 11.08
N PHE A 16 12.04 -12.29 12.13
CA PHE A 16 13.47 -12.52 12.11
C PHE A 16 13.85 -13.61 11.11
N ASP A 17 13.20 -14.76 11.15
CA ASP A 17 13.48 -15.91 10.26
C ASP A 17 13.22 -15.58 8.81
N ARG A 18 12.17 -14.81 8.51
CA ARG A 18 11.91 -14.30 7.15
C ARG A 18 13.06 -13.44 6.65
N ARG A 19 13.56 -12.52 7.49
CA ARG A 19 14.69 -11.67 7.15
C ARG A 19 15.98 -12.49 6.96
N GLN A 20 16.25 -13.45 7.85
CA GLN A 20 17.41 -14.34 7.72
C GLN A 20 17.36 -15.18 6.44
N ARG A 21 16.19 -15.73 6.11
CA ARG A 21 16.00 -16.45 4.83
C ARG A 21 16.32 -15.57 3.64
N ASN A 22 15.85 -14.32 3.62
CA ASN A 22 16.16 -13.38 2.53
C ASN A 22 17.66 -13.07 2.44
N ILE A 23 18.32 -12.83 3.56
CA ILE A 23 19.76 -12.62 3.61
C ILE A 23 20.50 -13.85 3.07
N ASN A 24 20.19 -15.05 3.58
CA ASN A 24 20.84 -16.30 3.18
C ASN A 24 20.62 -16.60 1.68
N ASN A 25 19.43 -16.38 1.17
CA ASN A 25 19.12 -16.52 -0.26
C ASN A 25 19.94 -15.56 -1.13
N ASN A 26 20.14 -14.33 -0.71
CA ASN A 26 20.98 -13.38 -1.45
C ASN A 26 22.46 -13.78 -1.37
N LEU A 27 22.94 -14.22 -0.20
CA LEU A 27 24.30 -14.70 -0.05
C LEU A 27 24.59 -15.94 -0.91
N SER A 28 23.68 -16.93 -0.92
CA SER A 28 23.83 -18.14 -1.73
C SER A 28 23.83 -17.87 -3.24
N LYS A 29 23.08 -16.84 -3.67
CA LYS A 29 23.07 -16.37 -5.06
C LYS A 29 24.24 -15.44 -5.41
N GLY A 30 25.06 -15.05 -4.43
CA GLY A 30 26.15 -14.08 -4.60
C GLY A 30 25.65 -12.67 -4.92
N THR A 31 24.49 -12.29 -4.42
CA THR A 31 23.84 -10.98 -4.60
C THR A 31 23.69 -10.27 -3.26
N GLU A 32 24.75 -10.21 -2.43
CA GLU A 32 24.70 -9.55 -1.13
C GLU A 32 24.29 -8.07 -1.25
N SER A 33 24.62 -7.43 -2.37
CA SER A 33 24.23 -6.06 -2.68
C SER A 33 22.71 -5.81 -2.67
N GLU A 34 21.89 -6.85 -2.77
CA GLU A 34 20.42 -6.76 -2.71
C GLU A 34 19.85 -6.84 -1.28
N THR A 35 20.70 -7.10 -0.27
CA THR A 35 20.25 -7.12 1.12
C THR A 35 19.89 -5.73 1.64
N ASP A 36 19.06 -5.66 2.67
CA ASP A 36 18.64 -4.41 3.31
C ASP A 36 19.83 -3.60 3.87
N TYR A 37 20.76 -4.28 4.52
CA TYR A 37 21.96 -3.63 5.05
C TYR A 37 22.94 -3.17 3.95
N ALA A 38 23.06 -3.92 2.85
CA ALA A 38 23.87 -3.47 1.73
C ALA A 38 23.32 -2.20 1.06
N ARG A 39 21.98 -2.09 0.97
CA ARG A 39 21.36 -0.84 0.52
C ARG A 39 21.70 0.34 1.43
N THR A 40 21.80 0.12 2.74
CA THR A 40 22.24 1.15 3.69
C THR A 40 23.71 1.53 3.46
N MET A 41 24.58 0.55 3.19
CA MET A 41 26.00 0.79 2.83
C MET A 41 26.10 1.64 1.55
N ILE A 42 25.35 1.27 0.52
CA ILE A 42 25.34 2.01 -0.76
C ILE A 42 24.87 3.45 -0.52
N LYS A 43 23.78 3.65 0.24
CA LYS A 43 23.28 4.99 0.57
C LYS A 43 24.32 5.86 1.26
N ALA A 44 25.05 5.31 2.21
CA ALA A 44 26.06 6.06 2.97
C ALA A 44 27.30 6.41 2.14
N GLY A 45 27.72 5.51 1.24
CA GLY A 45 28.97 5.68 0.48
C GLY A 45 28.80 6.29 -0.90
N LEU A 46 27.55 6.44 -1.41
CA LEU A 46 27.35 6.80 -2.80
C LEU A 46 27.82 8.22 -3.15
N LEU A 47 27.47 9.23 -2.35
CA LEU A 47 27.82 10.62 -2.64
C LEU A 47 29.34 10.84 -2.65
N PRO A 48 30.11 10.48 -1.59
CA PRO A 48 31.54 10.66 -1.62
C PRO A 48 32.21 9.86 -2.76
N PHE A 49 31.65 8.72 -3.15
CA PHE A 49 32.17 7.96 -4.27
C PHE A 49 31.90 8.62 -5.63
N VAL A 50 30.69 9.17 -5.84
CA VAL A 50 30.32 9.93 -7.05
C VAL A 50 31.25 11.14 -7.20
N GLU A 51 31.47 11.90 -6.13
CA GLU A 51 32.36 13.05 -6.12
C GLU A 51 33.82 12.67 -6.48
N ALA A 52 34.28 11.55 -5.93
CA ALA A 52 35.65 11.06 -6.23
C ALA A 52 35.80 10.58 -7.69
N ILE A 53 34.76 9.93 -8.26
CA ILE A 53 34.74 9.56 -9.68
C ILE A 53 34.74 10.82 -10.54
N GLN A 54 33.91 11.81 -10.22
CA GLN A 54 33.86 13.07 -10.96
C GLN A 54 35.21 13.78 -10.94
N GLN A 55 35.85 13.90 -9.79
CA GLN A 55 37.19 14.47 -9.65
C GLN A 55 38.26 13.70 -10.45
N PHE A 56 38.13 12.38 -10.55
CA PHE A 56 39.00 11.57 -11.39
C PHE A 56 38.81 11.89 -12.87
N LEU A 57 37.55 11.97 -13.35
CA LEU A 57 37.24 12.30 -14.73
C LEU A 57 37.71 13.70 -15.11
N ASP A 58 37.48 14.68 -14.23
CA ASP A 58 37.90 16.08 -14.46
C ASP A 58 39.44 16.21 -14.54
N ARG A 59 40.18 15.50 -13.67
CA ARG A 59 41.65 15.46 -13.72
C ARG A 59 42.16 14.79 -14.99
N ALA A 60 41.54 13.71 -15.42
CA ALA A 60 41.89 13.03 -16.66
C ALA A 60 41.68 13.92 -17.88
N TRP A 61 40.54 14.67 -17.89
CA TRP A 61 40.21 15.61 -18.98
C TRP A 61 41.18 16.78 -19.06
N ARG A 62 41.68 17.28 -17.93
CA ARG A 62 42.69 18.35 -17.87
C ARG A 62 44.09 17.88 -18.25
N GLY A 63 44.30 16.59 -18.58
CA GLY A 63 45.59 16.04 -18.96
C GLY A 63 46.59 15.93 -17.82
N THR A 64 46.13 15.80 -16.58
CA THR A 64 47.00 15.70 -15.39
C THR A 64 47.93 14.49 -15.50
N PRO A 65 49.28 14.64 -15.34
CA PRO A 65 50.24 13.55 -15.42
C PRO A 65 49.91 12.41 -14.45
N GLY A 66 50.13 11.17 -14.88
CA GLY A 66 49.86 9.96 -14.06
C GLY A 66 48.44 9.45 -14.07
N VAL A 67 47.45 10.19 -14.62
CA VAL A 67 46.09 9.74 -14.77
C VAL A 67 45.96 8.88 -16.03
N LYS A 68 45.64 7.59 -15.87
CA LYS A 68 45.53 6.65 -17.00
C LYS A 68 44.27 6.91 -17.81
N ALA A 69 44.45 7.38 -19.05
CA ALA A 69 43.40 7.81 -19.96
C ALA A 69 42.36 6.71 -20.30
N THR A 70 42.76 5.44 -20.43
CA THR A 70 41.85 4.36 -20.90
C THR A 70 40.59 4.20 -20.05
N ALA A 71 40.70 4.19 -18.71
CA ALA A 71 39.54 4.09 -17.84
C ALA A 71 38.66 5.35 -17.92
N ALA A 72 39.28 6.54 -17.96
CA ALA A 72 38.56 7.79 -18.07
C ALA A 72 37.79 7.92 -19.39
N ILE A 73 38.39 7.51 -20.52
CA ILE A 73 37.71 7.52 -21.84
C ILE A 73 36.45 6.67 -21.81
N LYS A 74 36.53 5.44 -21.27
CA LYS A 74 35.38 4.55 -21.20
C LYS A 74 34.28 5.04 -20.25
N LEU A 75 34.67 5.64 -19.14
CA LEU A 75 33.73 6.17 -18.16
C LEU A 75 33.07 7.47 -18.62
N HIS A 76 33.77 8.27 -19.44
CA HIS A 76 33.21 9.51 -19.99
C HIS A 76 32.07 9.29 -20.99
N GLU A 77 31.94 8.07 -21.55
CA GLU A 77 30.82 7.69 -22.42
C GLU A 77 29.48 7.56 -21.66
N PHE A 78 29.53 7.56 -20.32
CA PHE A 78 28.31 7.53 -19.47
C PHE A 78 27.81 8.95 -19.18
N LYS A 79 26.51 9.17 -19.38
CA LYS A 79 25.87 10.46 -19.08
C LYS A 79 25.72 10.75 -17.58
N ASP A 80 25.73 9.70 -16.75
CA ASP A 80 25.40 9.79 -15.33
C ASP A 80 26.43 9.02 -14.50
N VAL A 81 27.22 9.76 -13.75
CA VAL A 81 28.25 9.22 -12.84
C VAL A 81 27.64 8.41 -11.70
N ASP A 82 26.41 8.72 -11.31
CA ASP A 82 25.71 7.98 -10.27
C ASP A 82 25.45 6.53 -10.68
N VAL A 83 25.17 6.29 -11.96
CA VAL A 83 25.00 4.95 -12.52
C VAL A 83 26.32 4.17 -12.43
N ILE A 84 27.45 4.80 -12.76
CA ILE A 84 28.79 4.20 -12.63
C ILE A 84 29.03 3.81 -11.16
N ALA A 85 28.83 4.74 -10.25
CA ALA A 85 29.04 4.53 -8.82
C ALA A 85 28.15 3.40 -8.27
N PHE A 86 26.89 3.41 -8.61
CA PHE A 86 25.92 2.40 -8.15
C PHE A 86 26.26 0.99 -8.66
N ILE A 87 26.57 0.85 -9.94
CA ILE A 87 26.96 -0.43 -10.54
C ILE A 87 28.26 -0.95 -9.90
N THR A 88 29.23 -0.04 -9.67
CA THR A 88 30.48 -0.39 -9.01
C THR A 88 30.24 -0.88 -7.58
N PHE A 89 29.43 -0.17 -6.79
CA PHE A 89 29.06 -0.62 -5.45
C PHE A 89 28.51 -2.03 -5.44
N LYS A 90 27.54 -2.33 -6.34
CA LYS A 90 26.97 -3.67 -6.44
C LYS A 90 28.02 -4.71 -6.77
N GLY A 91 28.82 -4.48 -7.80
CA GLY A 91 29.85 -5.41 -8.23
C GLY A 91 30.92 -5.66 -7.16
N VAL A 92 31.31 -4.63 -6.42
CA VAL A 92 32.34 -4.73 -5.38
C VAL A 92 31.79 -5.41 -4.12
N ILE A 93 30.58 -5.09 -3.66
CA ILE A 93 29.95 -5.75 -2.51
C ILE A 93 29.76 -7.25 -2.80
N ASP A 94 29.21 -7.59 -3.98
CA ASP A 94 29.03 -8.99 -4.39
C ASP A 94 30.38 -9.72 -4.55
N GLY A 95 31.39 -9.04 -5.07
CA GLY A 95 32.74 -9.58 -5.21
C GLY A 95 33.44 -9.84 -3.87
N ALA A 96 33.36 -8.90 -2.94
CA ALA A 96 33.91 -9.04 -1.58
C ALA A 96 33.22 -10.15 -0.79
N SER A 97 31.89 -10.24 -0.90
CA SER A 97 31.09 -11.30 -0.27
C SER A 97 31.46 -12.70 -0.78
N GLN A 98 31.71 -12.84 -2.08
CA GLN A 98 32.12 -14.09 -2.73
C GLN A 98 33.62 -14.37 -2.64
N LYS A 99 34.39 -13.55 -1.94
CA LYS A 99 35.85 -13.65 -1.83
C LYS A 99 36.55 -13.73 -3.21
N LYS A 100 36.13 -12.89 -4.14
CA LYS A 100 36.75 -12.80 -5.47
C LYS A 100 38.11 -12.13 -5.42
N THR A 101 38.98 -12.56 -6.31
CA THR A 101 40.27 -11.83 -6.51
C THR A 101 39.97 -10.43 -7.07
N ALA A 102 40.89 -9.49 -6.84
CA ALA A 102 40.80 -8.14 -7.37
C ALA A 102 40.56 -8.12 -8.90
N THR A 103 41.21 -9.02 -9.63
CA THR A 103 41.03 -9.21 -11.08
C THR A 103 39.62 -9.66 -11.42
N GLN A 104 39.06 -10.65 -10.69
CA GLN A 104 37.71 -11.13 -10.91
C GLN A 104 36.64 -10.09 -10.58
N ALA A 105 36.82 -9.38 -9.46
CA ALA A 105 35.91 -8.30 -9.08
C ALA A 105 35.93 -7.14 -10.09
N ALA A 106 37.15 -6.74 -10.52
CA ALA A 106 37.33 -5.69 -11.52
C ALA A 106 36.70 -6.05 -12.88
N LEU A 107 36.91 -7.29 -13.34
CA LEU A 107 36.27 -7.77 -14.57
C LEU A 107 34.75 -7.81 -14.45
N GLN A 108 34.23 -8.20 -13.29
CA GLN A 108 32.78 -8.18 -13.03
C GLN A 108 32.20 -6.77 -13.14
N VAL A 109 32.83 -5.79 -12.48
CA VAL A 109 32.44 -4.37 -12.56
C VAL A 109 32.49 -3.88 -14.01
N GLY A 110 33.61 -4.17 -14.73
CA GLY A 110 33.78 -3.79 -16.13
C GLY A 110 32.72 -4.42 -17.06
N HIS A 111 32.33 -5.68 -16.83
CA HIS A 111 31.24 -6.31 -17.58
C HIS A 111 29.89 -5.69 -17.30
N MET A 112 29.60 -5.37 -16.03
CA MET A 112 28.34 -4.72 -15.66
C MET A 112 28.21 -3.33 -16.26
N LEU A 113 29.28 -2.56 -16.32
CA LEU A 113 29.30 -1.25 -16.95
C LEU A 113 29.17 -1.34 -18.47
N GLU A 114 29.89 -2.28 -19.11
CA GLU A 114 29.74 -2.53 -20.56
C GLU A 114 28.28 -2.90 -20.92
N ASP A 115 27.64 -3.76 -20.14
CA ASP A 115 26.26 -4.13 -20.39
C ASP A 115 25.31 -2.92 -20.22
N GLU A 116 25.54 -2.06 -19.22
CA GLU A 116 24.75 -0.83 -19.04
C GLU A 116 24.88 0.13 -20.23
N GLN A 117 26.11 0.33 -20.72
CA GLN A 117 26.38 1.13 -21.92
C GLN A 117 25.69 0.53 -23.14
N ARG A 118 25.89 -0.76 -23.37
CA ARG A 118 25.28 -1.51 -24.49
C ARG A 118 23.77 -1.38 -24.51
N PHE A 119 23.12 -1.56 -23.37
CA PHE A 119 21.67 -1.46 -23.26
C PHE A 119 21.16 -0.02 -23.37
N THR A 120 21.97 0.95 -22.95
CA THR A 120 21.66 2.37 -23.15
C THR A 120 21.65 2.73 -24.63
N LEU A 121 22.65 2.27 -25.40
CA LEU A 121 22.72 2.50 -26.84
C LEU A 121 21.58 1.78 -27.58
N PHE A 122 21.25 0.56 -27.17
CA PHE A 122 20.10 -0.17 -27.74
C PHE A 122 18.78 0.54 -27.50
N GLU A 123 18.54 1.05 -26.28
CA GLU A 123 17.35 1.88 -25.99
C GLU A 123 17.29 3.15 -26.83
N GLN A 124 18.44 3.78 -27.09
CA GLN A 124 18.52 4.97 -27.95
C GLN A 124 18.16 4.66 -29.41
N GLN A 125 18.53 3.48 -29.90
CA GLN A 125 18.25 3.05 -31.27
C GLN A 125 16.80 2.60 -31.46
N ASP A 126 16.25 1.80 -30.54
CA ASP A 126 14.88 1.27 -30.59
C ASP A 126 14.21 1.29 -29.19
N LYS A 127 13.77 2.48 -28.79
CA LYS A 127 13.18 2.72 -27.48
C LYS A 127 11.91 1.90 -27.24
N LYS A 128 11.06 1.77 -28.27
CA LYS A 128 9.79 1.03 -28.16
C LYS A 128 10.04 -0.44 -27.90
N HIS A 129 10.89 -1.06 -28.71
CA HIS A 129 11.24 -2.48 -28.56
C HIS A 129 11.96 -2.74 -27.23
N PHE A 130 12.93 -1.89 -26.85
CA PHE A 130 13.63 -2.00 -25.57
C PHE A 130 12.66 -1.97 -24.39
N THR A 131 11.69 -1.04 -24.41
CA THR A 131 10.68 -0.91 -23.35
C THR A 131 9.81 -2.15 -23.25
N ASN A 132 9.34 -2.69 -24.38
CA ASN A 132 8.53 -3.91 -24.42
C ASN A 132 9.30 -5.12 -23.87
N VAL A 133 10.55 -5.31 -24.30
CA VAL A 133 11.41 -6.39 -23.77
C VAL A 133 11.64 -6.23 -22.28
N LYS A 134 11.91 -5.00 -21.83
CA LYS A 134 12.13 -4.69 -20.42
C LYS A 134 10.90 -4.99 -19.57
N GLN A 135 9.70 -4.71 -20.05
CA GLN A 135 8.44 -5.09 -19.39
C GLN A 135 8.30 -6.60 -19.29
N HIS A 136 8.50 -7.32 -20.41
CA HIS A 136 8.40 -8.78 -20.46
C HIS A 136 9.35 -9.52 -19.50
N ILE A 137 10.55 -8.97 -19.26
CA ILE A 137 11.52 -9.58 -18.36
C ILE A 137 11.43 -9.00 -16.93
N SER A 138 10.47 -8.10 -16.67
CA SER A 138 10.33 -7.41 -15.34
C SER A 138 10.04 -8.39 -14.21
N ASP A 139 9.24 -9.41 -14.47
CA ASP A 139 8.68 -10.31 -13.46
C ASP A 139 9.66 -11.37 -12.96
N THR A 140 10.76 -11.56 -13.68
CA THR A 140 11.79 -12.49 -13.23
C THR A 140 12.91 -11.77 -12.44
N ASN A 141 13.25 -12.28 -11.26
CA ASN A 141 14.37 -11.80 -10.47
C ASN A 141 15.73 -12.39 -10.90
N HIS A 142 15.78 -13.21 -11.94
CA HIS A 142 16.98 -13.88 -12.37
C HIS A 142 17.81 -13.01 -13.33
N GLN A 143 18.82 -12.29 -12.81
CA GLN A 143 19.63 -11.31 -13.59
C GLN A 143 20.28 -11.91 -14.85
N ARG A 144 20.80 -13.14 -14.78
CA ARG A 144 21.41 -13.82 -15.94
C ARG A 144 20.38 -14.08 -17.03
N TYR A 145 19.17 -14.46 -16.67
CA TYR A 145 18.08 -14.65 -17.63
C TYR A 145 17.71 -13.34 -18.32
N ARG A 146 17.50 -12.27 -17.54
CA ARG A 146 17.21 -10.93 -18.08
C ARG A 146 18.26 -10.46 -19.08
N ARG A 147 19.53 -10.60 -18.70
CA ARG A 147 20.65 -10.26 -19.57
C ARG A 147 20.60 -11.07 -20.88
N ASN A 148 20.45 -12.37 -20.80
CA ASN A 148 20.45 -13.25 -21.97
C ASN A 148 19.28 -12.96 -22.90
N MET A 149 18.09 -12.70 -22.36
CA MET A 149 16.91 -12.30 -23.13
C MET A 149 17.14 -10.98 -23.86
N MET A 150 17.61 -9.97 -23.17
CA MET A 150 17.93 -8.67 -23.79
C MET A 150 18.97 -8.83 -24.89
N MET A 151 20.04 -9.60 -24.67
CA MET A 151 21.06 -9.89 -25.66
C MET A 151 20.52 -10.67 -26.87
N GLY A 152 19.55 -11.57 -26.67
CA GLY A 152 18.85 -12.27 -27.74
C GLY A 152 18.07 -11.30 -28.63
N HIS A 153 17.28 -10.43 -28.04
CA HIS A 153 16.53 -9.40 -28.76
C HIS A 153 17.42 -8.42 -29.53
N MET A 154 18.55 -8.02 -28.95
CA MET A 154 19.54 -7.17 -29.64
C MET A 154 20.08 -7.86 -30.90
N ARG A 155 20.45 -9.15 -30.82
CA ARG A 155 20.91 -9.93 -31.98
C ARG A 155 19.84 -10.05 -33.06
N ASN A 156 18.61 -10.36 -32.68
CA ASN A 156 17.47 -10.48 -33.59
C ASN A 156 17.15 -9.17 -34.32
N ARG A 157 17.48 -8.02 -33.73
CA ARG A 157 17.34 -6.68 -34.34
C ARG A 157 18.59 -6.22 -35.09
N GLY A 158 19.60 -7.05 -35.22
CA GLY A 158 20.84 -6.68 -35.90
C GLY A 158 21.64 -5.57 -35.19
N PHE A 159 21.43 -5.38 -33.88
CA PHE A 159 22.17 -4.35 -33.13
C PHE A 159 23.62 -4.73 -32.97
N VAL A 160 24.53 -3.90 -33.48
CA VAL A 160 25.97 -4.08 -33.41
C VAL A 160 26.54 -3.20 -32.29
N PHE A 161 27.29 -3.82 -31.38
CA PHE A 161 27.99 -3.13 -30.29
C PHE A 161 29.46 -3.53 -30.28
N LYS A 162 30.38 -2.56 -30.28
CA LYS A 162 31.79 -2.82 -30.15
C LYS A 162 32.13 -3.14 -28.69
N SER A 163 32.28 -4.43 -28.40
CA SER A 163 32.60 -4.90 -27.04
C SER A 163 33.92 -4.35 -26.55
N TRP A 164 34.00 -4.03 -25.27
CA TRP A 164 35.26 -3.67 -24.62
C TRP A 164 36.21 -4.85 -24.59
N SER A 165 37.51 -4.58 -24.75
CA SER A 165 38.53 -5.61 -24.56
C SER A 165 38.52 -6.09 -23.09
N LYS A 166 39.05 -7.29 -22.84
CA LYS A 166 39.23 -7.79 -21.47
C LYS A 166 40.12 -6.86 -20.64
N GLU A 167 41.10 -6.25 -21.30
CA GLU A 167 42.02 -5.31 -20.69
C GLU A 167 41.34 -4.01 -20.30
N ASP A 168 40.46 -3.45 -21.17
CA ASP A 168 39.69 -2.25 -20.86
C ASP A 168 38.75 -2.48 -19.66
N LYS A 169 38.03 -3.61 -19.65
CA LYS A 169 37.17 -4.00 -18.51
C LYS A 169 37.97 -4.08 -17.21
N LEU A 170 39.16 -4.69 -17.27
CA LEU A 170 40.04 -4.81 -16.11
C LEU A 170 40.54 -3.45 -15.62
N LYS A 171 41.01 -2.59 -16.53
CA LYS A 171 41.51 -1.25 -16.19
C LYS A 171 40.42 -0.38 -15.58
N VAL A 172 39.20 -0.39 -16.17
CA VAL A 172 38.06 0.36 -15.64
C VAL A 172 37.68 -0.14 -14.24
N GLY A 173 37.53 -1.46 -14.09
CA GLY A 173 37.12 -2.04 -12.81
C GLY A 173 38.16 -1.83 -11.70
N LEU A 174 39.46 -2.03 -11.99
CA LEU A 174 40.52 -1.78 -11.00
C LEU A 174 40.60 -0.31 -10.57
N LYS A 175 40.44 0.63 -11.53
CA LYS A 175 40.43 2.05 -11.21
C LYS A 175 39.27 2.45 -10.33
N LEU A 176 38.07 1.94 -10.60
CA LEU A 176 36.89 2.21 -9.77
C LEU A 176 37.00 1.59 -8.37
N ILE A 177 37.58 0.39 -8.25
CA ILE A 177 37.86 -0.23 -6.95
C ILE A 177 38.86 0.61 -6.15
N ASP A 178 39.93 1.10 -6.80
CA ASP A 178 40.92 1.98 -6.20
C ASP A 178 40.32 3.29 -5.67
N ILE A 179 39.50 3.96 -6.48
CA ILE A 179 38.74 5.15 -6.07
C ILE A 179 37.79 4.83 -4.90
N MET A 180 37.11 3.70 -4.93
CA MET A 180 36.17 3.28 -3.86
C MET A 180 36.90 3.02 -2.54
N ILE A 181 38.06 2.39 -2.57
CA ILE A 181 38.89 2.18 -1.39
C ILE A 181 39.29 3.51 -0.76
N SER A 182 39.74 4.44 -1.60
CA SER A 182 40.25 5.75 -1.14
C SER A 182 39.14 6.68 -0.64
N ALA A 183 37.97 6.70 -1.31
CA ALA A 183 36.89 7.64 -1.02
C ALA A 183 35.91 7.15 0.03
N VAL A 184 35.68 5.84 0.11
CA VAL A 184 34.62 5.25 0.95
C VAL A 184 35.17 4.42 2.10
N GLY A 185 36.32 3.75 1.92
CA GLY A 185 36.98 2.96 2.97
C GLY A 185 36.21 1.70 3.43
N MET A 186 35.21 1.25 2.67
CA MET A 186 34.42 0.06 3.03
C MET A 186 35.12 -1.26 2.68
N VAL A 187 35.96 -1.26 1.68
CA VAL A 187 36.72 -2.41 1.18
C VAL A 187 38.19 -2.15 1.17
N LYS A 188 38.98 -3.21 1.18
CA LYS A 188 40.44 -3.19 1.08
C LYS A 188 40.91 -4.29 0.13
N LEU A 189 42.16 -4.16 -0.34
CA LEU A 189 42.85 -5.24 -1.02
C LEU A 189 43.69 -6.02 -0.01
N SER A 190 43.52 -7.34 0.01
CA SER A 190 44.23 -8.26 0.88
C SER A 190 45.01 -9.26 0.02
N THR A 191 46.31 -9.35 0.25
CA THR A 191 47.19 -10.25 -0.52
C THR A 191 47.47 -11.49 0.29
N VAL A 192 47.14 -12.65 -0.26
CA VAL A 192 47.34 -13.97 0.36
C VAL A 192 48.32 -14.78 -0.51
N ARG A 193 49.36 -15.29 0.09
CA ARG A 193 50.29 -16.21 -0.55
C ARG A 193 49.85 -17.65 -0.33
N SER A 194 49.62 -18.37 -1.42
CA SER A 194 49.26 -19.81 -1.39
C SER A 194 50.29 -20.56 -2.24
N GLY A 195 51.24 -21.21 -1.59
CA GLY A 195 52.38 -21.83 -2.25
C GLY A 195 53.24 -20.84 -3.02
N LYS A 196 53.48 -21.09 -4.33
CA LYS A 196 54.21 -20.21 -5.24
C LYS A 196 53.40 -19.06 -5.83
N GLN A 197 52.04 -19.02 -5.59
CA GLN A 197 51.17 -18.01 -6.15
C GLN A 197 50.73 -16.99 -5.11
N THR A 198 50.77 -15.72 -5.50
CA THR A 198 50.25 -14.61 -4.71
C THR A 198 48.94 -14.14 -5.34
N LYS A 199 47.87 -14.12 -4.58
CA LYS A 199 46.53 -13.68 -5.02
C LYS A 199 46.03 -12.51 -4.18
N THR A 200 45.59 -11.44 -4.83
CA THR A 200 45.00 -10.28 -4.17
C THR A 200 43.50 -10.37 -4.23
N TYR A 201 42.82 -10.27 -3.10
CA TYR A 201 41.38 -10.36 -2.93
C TYR A 201 40.78 -8.99 -2.58
N VAL A 202 39.55 -8.76 -2.99
CA VAL A 202 38.75 -7.63 -2.49
C VAL A 202 38.00 -8.11 -1.25
N GLU A 203 38.22 -7.47 -0.13
CA GLU A 203 37.62 -7.83 1.15
C GLU A 203 37.02 -6.60 1.82
N PHE A 204 35.96 -6.82 2.62
CA PHE A 204 35.49 -5.74 3.50
C PHE A 204 36.54 -5.39 4.55
N THR A 205 36.63 -4.11 4.91
CA THR A 205 37.47 -3.71 6.06
C THR A 205 36.91 -4.29 7.34
N GLN A 206 37.73 -4.41 8.39
CA GLN A 206 37.32 -4.98 9.67
C GLN A 206 36.08 -4.22 10.24
N VAL A 207 36.12 -2.88 10.16
CA VAL A 207 35.01 -2.02 10.60
C VAL A 207 33.72 -2.35 9.85
N THR A 208 33.81 -2.51 8.54
CA THR A 208 32.65 -2.88 7.70
C THR A 208 32.14 -4.28 8.02
N MET A 209 33.05 -5.24 8.19
CA MET A 209 32.67 -6.63 8.58
C MET A 209 31.97 -6.68 9.91
N ASP A 210 32.45 -5.95 10.91
CA ASP A 210 31.84 -5.92 12.23
C ASP A 210 30.48 -5.21 12.22
N TRP A 211 30.35 -4.17 11.37
CA TRP A 211 29.08 -3.52 11.11
C TRP A 211 28.11 -4.49 10.41
N ILE A 212 28.51 -5.20 9.35
CA ILE A 212 27.69 -6.20 8.65
C ILE A 212 27.23 -7.29 9.63
N LYS A 213 28.12 -7.83 10.47
CA LYS A 213 27.79 -8.83 11.48
C LYS A 213 26.71 -8.31 12.45
N ARG A 214 26.87 -7.05 12.89
CA ARG A 214 25.85 -6.40 13.75
C ARG A 214 24.52 -6.24 13.01
N GLN A 215 24.54 -5.81 11.74
CA GLN A 215 23.32 -5.64 10.95
C GLN A 215 22.61 -6.98 10.66
N ARG A 216 23.35 -8.04 10.36
CA ARG A 216 22.78 -9.38 10.19
C ARG A 216 22.07 -9.88 11.47
N LYS A 217 22.59 -9.53 12.63
CA LYS A 217 22.01 -9.84 13.94
C LYS A 217 21.02 -8.78 14.43
N ASN A 218 20.86 -7.69 13.69
CA ASN A 218 20.00 -6.58 14.11
C ASN A 218 18.53 -7.01 14.07
N ARG A 219 17.99 -7.24 15.25
CA ARG A 219 16.63 -7.69 15.48
C ARG A 219 15.61 -6.55 15.31
N LEU A 220 16.04 -5.29 15.50
CA LEU A 220 15.19 -4.11 15.30
C LEU A 220 14.87 -3.83 13.83
N ALA A 221 15.64 -4.40 12.88
CA ALA A 221 15.36 -4.33 11.46
C ALA A 221 14.33 -5.36 10.98
N CYS A 222 13.82 -6.21 11.88
CA CYS A 222 12.77 -7.19 11.56
C CYS A 222 11.40 -6.54 11.73
N TYR A 223 10.50 -6.84 10.80
CA TYR A 223 9.08 -6.48 10.95
C TYR A 223 8.34 -7.74 11.44
N PRO A 224 7.89 -7.77 12.69
CA PRO A 224 7.09 -8.87 13.21
C PRO A 224 5.82 -9.05 12.38
N LEU A 225 5.29 -10.27 12.37
CA LEU A 225 3.93 -10.52 11.87
C LEU A 225 3.01 -10.42 13.09
N TYR A 226 2.37 -9.25 13.21
CA TYR A 226 1.48 -8.98 14.33
C TYR A 226 0.19 -9.78 14.20
N GLU A 227 -0.11 -10.55 15.22
CA GLU A 227 -1.34 -11.33 15.42
C GLU A 227 -2.14 -10.72 16.58
N PRO A 228 -3.42 -11.09 16.80
CA PRO A 228 -4.16 -10.76 18.01
C PRO A 228 -3.46 -11.25 19.28
N CYS A 229 -3.87 -10.75 20.44
CA CYS A 229 -3.36 -11.14 21.74
C CYS A 229 -4.29 -12.16 22.40
N VAL A 230 -3.74 -13.11 23.16
CA VAL A 230 -4.49 -14.09 23.97
C VAL A 230 -4.68 -13.63 25.43
N GLU A 231 -4.09 -12.51 25.79
CA GLU A 231 -4.31 -11.78 27.04
C GLU A 231 -4.58 -10.31 26.69
N GLN A 232 -5.34 -9.60 27.51
CA GLN A 232 -5.63 -8.18 27.28
C GLN A 232 -4.34 -7.38 27.15
N PRO A 233 -4.17 -6.56 26.08
CA PRO A 233 -3.03 -5.68 25.94
C PRO A 233 -2.90 -4.71 27.11
N ILE A 234 -1.68 -4.26 27.36
CA ILE A 234 -1.41 -3.26 28.40
C ILE A 234 -1.99 -1.91 27.94
N ASP A 235 -2.74 -1.25 28.84
CA ASP A 235 -3.34 0.05 28.56
C ASP A 235 -2.28 1.11 28.23
N TRP A 236 -2.57 1.94 27.23
CA TRP A 236 -1.73 3.09 26.91
C TRP A 236 -1.84 4.14 28.01
N THR A 237 -0.73 4.42 28.67
CA THR A 237 -0.59 5.48 29.70
C THR A 237 0.21 6.66 29.19
N SER A 238 0.99 6.46 28.13
CA SER A 238 1.73 7.49 27.41
C SER A 238 1.86 7.11 25.95
N THR A 239 2.49 7.96 25.14
CA THR A 239 2.75 7.64 23.72
C THR A 239 3.68 6.46 23.52
N THR A 240 4.41 6.01 24.56
CA THR A 240 5.44 4.96 24.48
C THR A 240 5.20 3.78 25.41
N GLU A 241 4.26 3.90 26.37
CA GLU A 241 3.99 2.86 27.38
C GLU A 241 2.58 2.31 27.21
N GLY A 242 2.49 1.03 26.85
CA GLY A 242 1.25 0.28 26.58
C GLY A 242 1.39 -0.72 25.45
N GLY A 243 0.28 -1.30 24.99
CA GLY A 243 0.20 -2.26 23.90
C GLY A 243 0.69 -3.65 24.27
N PHE A 244 1.66 -4.20 23.55
CA PHE A 244 2.18 -5.55 23.76
C PHE A 244 2.91 -5.71 25.11
N HIS A 245 2.92 -6.94 25.65
CA HIS A 245 3.50 -7.24 26.96
C HIS A 245 5.03 -7.29 26.95
N THR A 246 5.66 -7.76 25.85
CA THR A 246 7.11 -7.91 25.79
C THR A 246 7.81 -6.63 25.30
N LYS A 247 8.96 -6.31 25.88
CA LYS A 247 9.80 -5.18 25.45
C LYS A 247 10.22 -5.26 23.97
N ARG A 248 10.24 -6.46 23.40
CA ARG A 248 10.62 -6.68 21.99
C ARG A 248 9.60 -6.11 21.01
N LEU A 249 8.31 -6.13 21.36
CA LEU A 249 7.22 -5.56 20.56
C LEU A 249 6.83 -4.13 20.98
N ARG A 250 7.35 -3.63 22.10
CA ARG A 250 7.11 -2.26 22.59
C ARG A 250 7.73 -1.15 21.71
N HIS A 251 8.33 -1.48 20.56
CA HIS A 251 8.64 -0.45 19.56
C HIS A 251 7.38 0.09 18.86
N ILE A 252 6.25 -0.64 18.94
CA ILE A 252 4.93 -0.09 18.65
C ILE A 252 4.62 0.95 19.72
N LYS A 253 4.17 2.11 19.29
CA LYS A 253 3.83 3.26 20.11
C LYS A 253 2.36 3.58 19.94
N ALA A 254 1.76 4.29 20.89
CA ALA A 254 0.36 4.74 20.79
C ALA A 254 0.10 5.56 19.53
N ILE A 255 1.12 6.28 19.04
CA ILE A 255 1.05 7.07 17.81
C ILE A 255 2.10 6.56 16.82
N LYS A 256 1.69 6.29 15.59
CA LYS A 256 2.56 5.82 14.49
C LYS A 256 3.45 6.94 13.96
N SER A 257 4.47 7.30 14.73
CA SER A 257 5.49 8.27 14.36
C SER A 257 6.88 7.77 14.75
N LYS A 258 7.90 8.17 13.98
CA LYS A 258 9.31 7.92 14.29
C LYS A 258 9.98 9.12 14.99
N ASP A 259 9.30 10.26 15.01
CA ASP A 259 9.82 11.49 15.61
C ASP A 259 9.61 11.48 17.12
N LEU A 260 10.69 11.34 17.87
CA LEU A 260 10.65 11.34 19.34
C LEU A 260 10.23 12.70 19.91
N THR A 261 10.63 13.80 19.27
CA THR A 261 10.25 15.16 19.69
C THR A 261 8.75 15.33 19.59
N TYR A 262 8.12 14.82 18.53
CA TYR A 262 6.67 14.84 18.40
C TYR A 262 5.97 14.05 19.51
N HIS A 263 6.50 12.88 19.88
CA HIS A 263 5.95 12.12 21.01
C HIS A 263 6.01 12.88 22.33
N GLU A 264 7.12 13.60 22.58
CA GLU A 264 7.26 14.47 23.77
C GLU A 264 6.26 15.63 23.75
N GLU A 265 6.08 16.28 22.58
CA GLU A 265 5.11 17.37 22.40
C GLU A 265 3.67 16.89 22.67
N VAL A 266 3.30 15.71 22.14
CA VAL A 266 1.97 15.13 22.38
C VAL A 266 1.79 14.76 23.86
N THR A 267 2.78 14.13 24.47
CA THR A 267 2.70 13.72 25.89
C THR A 267 2.48 14.93 26.81
N LYS A 268 3.13 16.07 26.53
CA LYS A 268 2.95 17.32 27.29
C LYS A 268 1.53 17.91 27.20
N LYS A 269 0.76 17.52 26.17
CA LYS A 269 -0.64 17.97 25.97
C LYS A 269 -1.67 17.05 26.62
N GLU A 270 -1.24 15.94 27.19
CA GLU A 270 -2.09 14.98 27.91
C GLU A 270 -3.36 14.58 27.14
N PRO A 271 -3.25 13.88 25.99
CA PRO A 271 -4.40 13.56 25.15
C PRO A 271 -5.23 12.42 25.75
N THR A 272 -5.89 12.67 26.88
CA THR A 272 -6.64 11.68 27.68
C THR A 272 -7.74 10.98 26.85
N ALA A 273 -8.45 11.74 26.02
CA ALA A 273 -9.50 11.17 25.16
C ALA A 273 -8.94 10.16 24.15
N LEU A 274 -7.73 10.40 23.59
CA LEU A 274 -7.06 9.43 22.73
C LEU A 274 -6.72 8.13 23.47
N TYR A 275 -6.09 8.26 24.67
CA TYR A 275 -5.74 7.06 25.43
C TYR A 275 -6.98 6.30 25.89
N THR A 276 -8.04 7.00 26.30
CA THR A 276 -9.32 6.36 26.62
C THR A 276 -9.89 5.60 25.44
N ALA A 277 -9.88 6.19 24.24
CA ALA A 277 -10.37 5.54 23.03
C ALA A 277 -9.54 4.31 22.63
N LEU A 278 -8.20 4.44 22.65
CA LEU A 278 -7.30 3.30 22.35
C LEU A 278 -7.52 2.16 23.36
N ASN A 279 -7.60 2.48 24.65
CA ASN A 279 -7.74 1.48 25.70
C ASN A 279 -9.13 0.82 25.68
N CYS A 280 -10.19 1.58 25.40
CA CYS A 280 -11.52 1.02 25.22
C CYS A 280 -11.54 -0.08 24.14
N LEU A 281 -10.92 0.19 22.99
CA LEU A 281 -10.81 -0.80 21.91
C LEU A 281 -9.88 -1.96 22.25
N GLN A 282 -8.79 -1.73 23.02
CA GLN A 282 -7.89 -2.80 23.46
C GLN A 282 -8.51 -3.70 24.54
N GLN A 283 -9.40 -3.17 25.36
CA GLN A 283 -10.12 -3.90 26.39
C GLN A 283 -11.26 -4.75 25.81
N THR A 284 -11.72 -4.44 24.59
CA THR A 284 -12.77 -5.20 23.91
C THR A 284 -12.28 -6.62 23.63
N LYS A 285 -13.00 -7.57 24.20
CA LYS A 285 -12.75 -9.01 24.10
C LYS A 285 -13.50 -9.60 22.93
N TRP A 286 -12.79 -10.25 22.03
CA TRP A 286 -13.32 -10.86 20.82
C TRP A 286 -13.30 -12.38 20.89
N GLU A 287 -14.15 -13.04 20.13
CA GLU A 287 -14.10 -14.47 19.84
C GLU A 287 -14.36 -14.72 18.36
N ILE A 288 -13.96 -15.89 17.88
CA ILE A 288 -14.21 -16.30 16.50
C ILE A 288 -15.66 -16.74 16.34
N ASN A 289 -16.29 -16.30 15.25
CA ASN A 289 -17.52 -16.93 14.77
C ASN A 289 -17.16 -18.24 14.06
N THR A 290 -17.13 -19.35 14.82
CA THR A 290 -16.70 -20.66 14.35
C THR A 290 -17.58 -21.21 13.24
N THR A 291 -18.90 -20.98 13.29
CA THR A 291 -19.82 -21.39 12.22
C THR A 291 -19.48 -20.73 10.88
N VAL A 292 -19.21 -19.41 10.91
CA VAL A 292 -18.78 -18.70 9.68
C VAL A 292 -17.41 -19.18 9.22
N LEU A 293 -16.48 -19.49 10.16
CA LEU A 293 -15.16 -20.02 9.83
C LEU A 293 -15.27 -21.37 9.10
N ASP A 294 -16.07 -22.30 9.63
CA ASP A 294 -16.26 -23.62 9.04
C ASP A 294 -16.85 -23.53 7.63
N ILE A 295 -17.84 -22.65 7.41
CA ILE A 295 -18.43 -22.41 6.09
C ILE A 295 -17.39 -21.79 5.14
N ALA A 296 -16.57 -20.84 5.63
CA ALA A 296 -15.54 -20.22 4.82
C ALA A 296 -14.43 -21.20 4.42
N GLN A 297 -14.05 -22.12 5.32
CA GLN A 297 -13.12 -23.21 5.01
C GLN A 297 -13.71 -24.19 4.00
N SER A 298 -14.98 -24.59 4.18
CA SER A 298 -15.71 -25.45 3.23
C SER A 298 -15.76 -24.81 1.83
N CYS A 299 -16.08 -23.51 1.74
CA CYS A 299 -16.06 -22.79 0.47
C CYS A 299 -14.66 -22.76 -0.16
N TRP A 300 -13.63 -22.49 0.67
CA TRP A 300 -12.24 -22.45 0.22
C TRP A 300 -11.79 -23.82 -0.36
N ASP A 301 -12.06 -24.90 0.36
CA ASP A 301 -11.65 -26.25 -0.04
C ASP A 301 -12.38 -26.74 -1.30
N ARG A 302 -13.59 -26.22 -1.55
CA ARG A 302 -14.43 -26.55 -2.72
C ARG A 302 -14.21 -25.59 -3.90
N GLY A 303 -13.37 -24.58 -3.77
CA GLY A 303 -13.14 -23.54 -4.78
C GLY A 303 -14.36 -22.68 -5.08
N ILE A 304 -15.20 -22.42 -4.06
CA ILE A 304 -16.42 -21.57 -4.19
C ILE A 304 -16.03 -20.11 -3.89
N GLU A 305 -16.18 -19.26 -4.89
CA GLU A 305 -15.93 -17.82 -4.75
C GLU A 305 -17.13 -17.12 -4.12
N VAL A 306 -16.90 -16.40 -3.01
CA VAL A 306 -17.89 -15.55 -2.36
C VAL A 306 -17.25 -14.28 -1.82
N GLY A 307 -17.68 -13.13 -2.28
CA GLY A 307 -17.21 -11.83 -1.81
C GLY A 307 -15.69 -11.68 -1.97
N CYS A 308 -14.96 -11.59 -0.86
CA CYS A 308 -13.51 -11.49 -0.86
C CYS A 308 -12.78 -12.84 -0.87
N LEU A 309 -13.49 -13.95 -0.69
CA LEU A 309 -12.96 -15.30 -0.83
C LEU A 309 -12.95 -15.65 -2.31
N ILE A 310 -11.75 -15.81 -2.86
CA ILE A 310 -11.54 -16.13 -4.28
C ILE A 310 -11.09 -17.59 -4.43
N ASP A 311 -11.26 -18.13 -5.62
CA ASP A 311 -10.83 -19.50 -5.93
C ASP A 311 -9.39 -19.77 -5.49
N ALA A 312 -9.17 -20.91 -4.85
CA ALA A 312 -7.85 -21.38 -4.44
C ALA A 312 -6.91 -21.63 -5.61
N GLU A 313 -7.45 -21.99 -6.78
CA GLU A 313 -6.68 -22.35 -7.96
C GLU A 313 -6.46 -21.15 -8.92
N PRO A 314 -5.29 -21.09 -9.55
CA PRO A 314 -5.06 -20.09 -10.60
C PRO A 314 -5.90 -20.38 -11.85
N LEU A 315 -6.30 -19.32 -12.55
CA LEU A 315 -6.97 -19.45 -13.85
C LEU A 315 -6.16 -20.36 -14.79
N PRO A 316 -6.79 -21.34 -15.44
CA PRO A 316 -6.13 -22.25 -16.35
C PRO A 316 -5.54 -21.52 -17.56
N GLN A 317 -4.61 -22.17 -18.26
CA GLN A 317 -4.00 -21.60 -19.45
C GLN A 317 -5.06 -21.44 -20.57
N THR A 318 -5.05 -20.27 -21.23
CA THR A 318 -5.94 -20.01 -22.37
C THR A 318 -5.67 -21.04 -23.48
N PRO A 319 -6.68 -21.76 -23.98
CA PRO A 319 -6.52 -22.69 -25.06
C PRO A 319 -5.91 -21.99 -26.30
N LYS A 320 -4.91 -22.62 -26.89
CA LYS A 320 -4.32 -22.08 -28.13
C LYS A 320 -5.27 -22.30 -29.31
N PRO A 321 -5.56 -21.27 -30.09
CA PRO A 321 -6.28 -21.42 -31.34
C PRO A 321 -5.57 -22.42 -32.25
N TYR A 322 -6.32 -23.22 -33.02
CA TYR A 322 -5.77 -24.24 -33.92
C TYR A 322 -4.90 -23.64 -35.04
N ASP A 323 -5.18 -22.37 -35.41
CA ASP A 323 -4.51 -21.64 -36.48
C ASP A 323 -3.44 -20.66 -35.99
N ILE A 324 -3.01 -20.76 -34.72
CA ILE A 324 -2.08 -19.82 -34.06
C ILE A 324 -0.74 -19.66 -34.79
N ASP A 325 -0.29 -20.70 -35.51
CA ASP A 325 0.98 -20.65 -36.20
C ASP A 325 0.89 -20.00 -37.58
N THR A 326 -0.30 -19.98 -38.18
CA THR A 326 -0.55 -19.46 -39.53
C THR A 326 -1.31 -18.13 -39.57
N ASN A 327 -2.11 -17.82 -38.54
CA ASN A 327 -2.95 -16.65 -38.45
C ASN A 327 -2.40 -15.65 -37.40
N GLU A 328 -2.01 -14.45 -37.86
CA GLU A 328 -1.44 -13.43 -36.99
C GLU A 328 -2.48 -12.79 -36.05
N ASP A 329 -3.75 -12.70 -36.45
CA ASP A 329 -4.84 -12.19 -35.63
C ASP A 329 -5.15 -13.16 -34.48
N SER A 330 -5.25 -14.44 -34.75
CA SER A 330 -5.43 -15.49 -33.74
C SER A 330 -4.27 -15.52 -32.75
N ARG A 331 -3.04 -15.35 -33.25
CA ARG A 331 -1.84 -15.25 -32.42
C ARG A 331 -1.84 -13.99 -31.54
N SER A 332 -2.27 -12.87 -32.08
CA SER A 332 -2.35 -11.58 -31.38
C SER A 332 -3.45 -11.60 -30.32
N TRP A 333 -4.60 -12.18 -30.66
CA TRP A 333 -5.69 -12.40 -29.73
C TRP A 333 -5.24 -13.28 -28.55
N TRP A 334 -4.68 -14.47 -28.82
CA TRP A 334 -4.23 -15.39 -27.77
C TRP A 334 -3.17 -14.78 -26.86
N ARG A 335 -2.22 -13.99 -27.41
CA ARG A 335 -1.23 -13.28 -26.61
C ARG A 335 -1.88 -12.25 -25.69
N ARG A 336 -2.91 -11.56 -26.14
CA ARG A 336 -3.66 -10.60 -25.33
C ARG A 336 -4.37 -11.30 -24.18
N GLU A 337 -5.10 -12.37 -24.47
CA GLU A 337 -5.79 -13.18 -23.46
C GLU A 337 -4.82 -13.75 -22.41
N GLU A 338 -3.67 -14.28 -22.85
CA GLU A 338 -2.65 -14.80 -21.93
C GLU A 338 -2.03 -13.70 -21.04
N VAL A 339 -1.85 -12.49 -21.56
CA VAL A 339 -1.41 -11.35 -20.73
C VAL A 339 -2.47 -11.02 -19.68
N LEU A 340 -3.74 -10.90 -20.07
CA LEU A 340 -4.85 -10.65 -19.14
C LEU A 340 -4.94 -11.74 -18.06
N ARG A 341 -4.86 -13.02 -18.46
CA ARG A 341 -4.84 -14.15 -17.53
C ARG A 341 -3.67 -14.08 -16.55
N HIS A 342 -2.48 -13.75 -17.04
CA HIS A 342 -1.29 -13.61 -16.19
C HIS A 342 -1.42 -12.45 -15.20
N ASP A 343 -1.95 -11.31 -15.66
CA ASP A 343 -2.18 -10.14 -14.81
C ASP A 343 -3.25 -10.45 -13.75
N GLN A 344 -4.34 -11.11 -14.14
CA GLN A 344 -5.37 -11.55 -13.21
C GLN A 344 -4.82 -12.53 -12.18
N ASN A 345 -4.09 -13.57 -12.60
CA ASN A 345 -3.45 -14.50 -11.67
C ASN A 345 -2.42 -13.85 -10.74
N ALA A 346 -1.71 -12.80 -11.21
CA ALA A 346 -0.80 -12.05 -10.37
C ALA A 346 -1.54 -11.21 -9.32
N HIS A 347 -2.66 -10.58 -9.71
CA HIS A 347 -3.54 -9.83 -8.82
C HIS A 347 -4.18 -10.76 -7.77
N ASP A 348 -4.72 -11.89 -8.19
CA ASP A 348 -5.43 -12.83 -7.32
C ASP A 348 -4.49 -13.60 -6.40
N ARG A 349 -3.23 -13.79 -6.79
CA ARG A 349 -2.22 -14.40 -5.91
C ARG A 349 -2.10 -13.69 -4.57
N MET A 350 -2.14 -12.37 -4.56
CA MET A 350 -2.09 -11.60 -3.32
C MET A 350 -3.36 -11.78 -2.49
N LYS A 351 -4.51 -11.80 -3.13
CA LYS A 351 -5.80 -12.05 -2.46
C LYS A 351 -5.87 -13.46 -1.89
N ARG A 352 -5.46 -14.49 -2.67
CA ARG A 352 -5.36 -15.88 -2.19
C ARG A 352 -4.48 -15.97 -0.95
N TYR A 353 -3.31 -15.34 -1.00
CA TYR A 353 -2.41 -15.33 0.16
C TYR A 353 -3.05 -14.65 1.39
N GLN A 354 -3.80 -13.57 1.17
CA GLN A 354 -4.55 -12.91 2.24
C GLN A 354 -5.64 -13.82 2.82
N CYS A 355 -6.40 -14.55 1.97
CA CYS A 355 -7.39 -15.54 2.42
C CYS A 355 -6.74 -16.64 3.27
N ILE A 356 -5.66 -17.25 2.79
CA ILE A 356 -4.93 -18.29 3.55
C ILE A 356 -4.49 -17.75 4.91
N MET A 357 -3.86 -16.58 4.95
CA MET A 357 -3.39 -15.98 6.20
C MET A 357 -4.54 -15.64 7.15
N LEU A 358 -5.69 -15.24 6.60
CA LEU A 358 -6.89 -14.92 7.37
C LEU A 358 -7.47 -16.17 8.02
N LEU A 359 -7.72 -17.22 7.23
CA LEU A 359 -8.27 -18.50 7.70
C LEU A 359 -7.32 -19.17 8.69
N ASP A 360 -6.01 -19.25 8.39
CA ASP A 360 -5.00 -19.78 9.30
C ASP A 360 -4.98 -19.02 10.65
N THR A 361 -5.11 -17.70 10.60
CA THR A 361 -5.13 -16.91 11.85
C THR A 361 -6.41 -17.14 12.62
N ALA A 362 -7.57 -17.12 11.96
CA ALA A 362 -8.86 -17.38 12.60
C ALA A 362 -8.89 -18.75 13.26
N THR A 363 -8.41 -19.80 12.57
CA THR A 363 -8.32 -21.16 13.14
C THR A 363 -7.48 -21.24 14.42
N LYS A 364 -6.38 -20.47 14.50
CA LYS A 364 -5.53 -20.45 15.70
C LYS A 364 -6.22 -19.84 16.92
N PHE A 365 -7.15 -18.92 16.71
CA PHE A 365 -7.87 -18.20 17.76
C PHE A 365 -9.30 -18.72 17.95
N ALA A 366 -9.68 -19.84 17.32
CA ALA A 366 -11.05 -20.36 17.35
C ALA A 366 -11.51 -20.80 18.75
N GLU A 367 -10.59 -21.30 19.57
CA GLU A 367 -10.92 -21.95 20.86
C GLU A 367 -10.91 -20.98 22.06
N GLU A 368 -10.19 -19.85 21.95
CA GLU A 368 -9.98 -18.93 23.08
C GLU A 368 -10.31 -17.50 22.67
N PRO A 369 -10.85 -16.68 23.58
CA PRO A 369 -11.02 -15.25 23.33
C PRO A 369 -9.70 -14.54 23.09
N PHE A 370 -9.75 -13.44 22.36
CA PHE A 370 -8.55 -12.68 21.98
C PHE A 370 -8.82 -11.15 21.98
N TRP A 371 -7.76 -10.40 21.90
CA TRP A 371 -7.76 -8.92 21.90
C TRP A 371 -6.85 -8.38 20.82
N HIS A 372 -7.01 -7.11 20.51
CA HIS A 372 -6.19 -6.42 19.52
C HIS A 372 -5.46 -5.22 20.14
N VAL A 373 -4.18 -5.09 19.83
CA VAL A 373 -3.45 -3.84 20.11
C VAL A 373 -3.87 -2.77 19.10
N THR A 374 -4.12 -1.56 19.58
CA THR A 374 -4.49 -0.40 18.78
C THR A 374 -3.42 0.68 18.81
N GLN A 375 -3.34 1.48 17.77
CA GLN A 375 -2.48 2.65 17.66
C GLN A 375 -3.15 3.73 16.81
N ALA A 376 -2.80 4.99 17.04
CA ALA A 376 -3.24 6.10 16.21
C ALA A 376 -2.20 6.49 15.16
N ASP A 377 -2.60 7.13 14.07
CA ASP A 377 -1.68 7.87 13.21
C ASP A 377 -1.48 9.31 13.73
N PHE A 378 -0.70 10.11 13.00
CA PHE A 378 -0.42 11.50 13.40
C PHE A 378 -1.65 12.43 13.31
N THR A 379 -2.73 12.02 12.62
CA THR A 379 -4.00 12.74 12.59
C THR A 379 -4.94 12.33 13.73
N GLY A 380 -4.62 11.26 14.46
CA GLY A 380 -5.41 10.70 15.53
C GLY A 380 -6.31 9.53 15.13
N ARG A 381 -6.38 9.16 13.85
CA ARG A 381 -7.16 8.00 13.39
C ARG A 381 -6.60 6.71 13.98
N ILE A 382 -7.49 5.85 14.49
CA ILE A 382 -7.15 4.63 15.19
C ILE A 382 -7.12 3.44 14.23
N TYR A 383 -6.10 2.61 14.38
CA TYR A 383 -5.89 1.39 13.59
C TYR A 383 -5.52 0.23 14.51
N TYR A 384 -5.96 -0.96 14.15
CA TYR A 384 -5.46 -2.19 14.78
C TYR A 384 -4.06 -2.51 14.26
N VAL A 385 -3.19 -3.00 15.14
CA VAL A 385 -1.80 -3.35 14.81
C VAL A 385 -1.71 -4.67 14.06
N SER A 386 -2.58 -5.65 14.38
CA SER A 386 -2.71 -6.91 13.65
C SER A 386 -3.11 -6.65 12.19
N GLY A 387 -2.36 -7.24 11.24
CA GLY A 387 -2.40 -6.80 9.84
C GLY A 387 -3.67 -7.20 9.09
N ILE A 388 -3.86 -8.51 8.84
CA ILE A 388 -4.93 -9.02 7.96
C ILE A 388 -6.19 -9.34 8.78
N PHE A 389 -6.01 -9.96 9.94
CA PHE A 389 -7.08 -10.38 10.81
C PHE A 389 -7.35 -9.33 11.90
N ASN A 390 -8.33 -8.45 11.66
CA ASN A 390 -8.78 -7.43 12.61
C ASN A 390 -10.17 -6.89 12.21
N PRO A 391 -10.88 -6.19 13.12
CA PRO A 391 -12.22 -5.66 12.87
C PRO A 391 -12.32 -4.55 11.79
N GLN A 392 -11.18 -4.00 11.33
CA GLN A 392 -11.10 -3.07 10.19
C GLN A 392 -10.74 -3.78 8.87
N GLY A 393 -10.74 -5.12 8.87
CA GLY A 393 -10.42 -5.94 7.70
C GLY A 393 -11.52 -5.94 6.64
N ASN A 394 -11.40 -6.89 5.70
CA ASN A 394 -12.43 -7.12 4.68
C ASN A 394 -13.69 -7.77 5.28
N ASP A 395 -14.71 -7.96 4.46
CA ASP A 395 -15.98 -8.53 4.85
C ASP A 395 -15.83 -9.86 5.64
N LEU A 396 -15.07 -10.83 5.14
CA LEU A 396 -14.82 -12.10 5.83
C LEU A 396 -14.07 -11.88 7.17
N ALA A 397 -13.08 -10.99 7.22
CA ALA A 397 -12.38 -10.72 8.47
C ALA A 397 -13.33 -10.15 9.53
N ARG A 398 -14.21 -9.23 9.13
CA ARG A 398 -15.20 -8.63 10.03
C ARG A 398 -16.24 -9.64 10.50
N SER A 399 -16.75 -10.51 9.63
CA SER A 399 -17.74 -11.54 9.97
C SER A 399 -17.22 -12.61 10.93
N LEU A 400 -15.89 -12.84 10.94
CA LEU A 400 -15.23 -13.77 11.87
C LEU A 400 -15.06 -13.19 13.28
N HIS A 401 -15.21 -11.86 13.46
CA HIS A 401 -15.15 -11.21 14.75
C HIS A 401 -16.55 -11.08 15.36
N ARG A 402 -16.77 -11.68 16.52
CA ARG A 402 -17.95 -11.40 17.36
C ARG A 402 -17.50 -11.06 18.77
N PHE A 403 -18.30 -10.30 19.50
CA PHE A 403 -18.00 -9.97 20.88
C PHE A 403 -17.99 -11.24 21.75
N ALA A 404 -16.95 -11.42 22.56
CA ALA A 404 -16.95 -12.54 23.51
C ALA A 404 -18.05 -12.36 24.58
N GLU A 405 -18.27 -11.12 24.98
CA GLU A 405 -19.37 -10.70 25.87
C GLU A 405 -20.42 -9.99 25.04
N GLY A 406 -21.59 -10.64 24.87
CA GLY A 406 -22.70 -10.10 24.09
C GLY A 406 -23.59 -9.16 24.90
N ALA A 407 -24.57 -8.57 24.22
CA ALA A 407 -25.60 -7.75 24.83
C ALA A 407 -26.98 -8.42 24.71
N ALA A 408 -27.74 -8.44 25.81
CA ALA A 408 -29.09 -8.99 25.80
C ALA A 408 -30.04 -8.11 24.97
N ILE A 409 -30.78 -8.71 24.06
CA ILE A 409 -31.84 -8.06 23.30
C ILE A 409 -33.10 -8.08 24.17
N THR A 410 -33.37 -6.98 24.88
CA THR A 410 -34.41 -6.92 25.90
C THR A 410 -35.72 -6.31 25.41
N ASP A 411 -35.67 -5.55 24.32
CA ASP A 411 -36.81 -4.80 23.81
C ASP A 411 -36.80 -4.70 22.27
N GLU A 412 -37.88 -4.17 21.73
CA GLU A 412 -38.07 -3.97 20.30
C GLU A 412 -37.02 -3.00 19.71
N LYS A 413 -36.59 -2.01 20.49
CA LYS A 413 -35.58 -1.04 20.03
C LYS A 413 -34.21 -1.72 19.80
N ALA A 414 -33.78 -2.59 20.71
CA ALA A 414 -32.58 -3.39 20.55
C ALA A 414 -32.68 -4.35 19.35
N LYS A 415 -33.84 -5.03 19.17
CA LYS A 415 -34.13 -5.88 18.02
C LYS A 415 -34.06 -5.08 16.71
N ASN A 416 -34.59 -3.87 16.67
CA ASN A 416 -34.58 -3.02 15.48
C ASN A 416 -33.13 -2.62 15.08
N TRP A 417 -32.23 -2.33 16.03
CA TRP A 417 -30.86 -2.05 15.72
C TRP A 417 -30.12 -3.27 15.11
N LEU A 418 -30.38 -4.46 15.62
CA LEU A 418 -29.85 -5.68 15.04
C LEU A 418 -30.46 -5.92 13.64
N GLY A 419 -31.76 -5.64 13.43
CA GLY A 419 -32.40 -5.68 12.12
C GLY A 419 -31.79 -4.71 11.10
N ILE A 420 -31.51 -3.48 11.53
CA ILE A 420 -30.79 -2.47 10.70
C ILE A 420 -29.41 -2.97 10.27
N ALA A 421 -28.67 -3.68 11.14
CA ALA A 421 -27.37 -4.26 10.78
C ALA A 421 -27.48 -5.26 9.63
N GLY A 422 -28.50 -6.13 9.66
CA GLY A 422 -28.79 -7.07 8.57
C GLY A 422 -29.15 -6.38 7.26
N ALA A 423 -30.05 -5.40 7.32
CA ALA A 423 -30.45 -4.61 6.17
C ALA A 423 -29.23 -3.88 5.53
N ASN A 424 -28.34 -3.34 6.35
CA ASN A 424 -27.09 -2.71 5.87
C ASN A 424 -26.19 -3.71 5.14
N SER A 425 -25.99 -4.90 5.72
CA SER A 425 -25.15 -5.95 5.12
C SER A 425 -25.76 -6.50 3.84
N TRP A 426 -27.09 -6.54 3.73
CA TRP A 426 -27.80 -6.94 2.51
C TRP A 426 -27.60 -5.93 1.38
N GLY A 427 -27.49 -4.63 1.68
CA GLY A 427 -27.30 -3.56 0.69
C GLY A 427 -28.31 -2.42 0.80
N MET A 428 -29.11 -2.38 1.87
CA MET A 428 -30.13 -1.36 2.09
C MET A 428 -29.61 -0.13 2.86
N SER A 429 -28.30 0.09 2.90
CA SER A 429 -27.69 1.19 3.66
C SER A 429 -28.13 2.60 3.22
N LYS A 430 -28.87 2.73 2.11
CA LYS A 430 -29.40 4.00 1.55
C LYS A 430 -30.88 4.24 1.83
N TYR A 431 -31.56 3.28 2.42
CA TYR A 431 -32.95 3.41 2.81
C TYR A 431 -33.07 4.05 4.20
N SER A 432 -34.25 4.57 4.55
CA SER A 432 -34.53 5.11 5.88
C SER A 432 -34.39 4.03 6.97
N TYR A 433 -34.28 4.44 8.22
CA TYR A 433 -34.25 3.47 9.32
C TYR A 433 -35.55 2.68 9.40
N GLU A 434 -36.70 3.32 9.12
CA GLU A 434 -38.03 2.71 9.12
C GLU A 434 -38.14 1.62 8.05
N GLU A 435 -37.66 1.90 6.83
CA GLU A 435 -37.65 0.91 5.74
C GLU A 435 -36.76 -0.28 6.04
N ARG A 436 -35.55 -0.03 6.63
CA ARG A 436 -34.66 -1.12 7.04
C ARG A 436 -35.23 -1.98 8.15
N ILE A 437 -35.93 -1.37 9.11
CA ILE A 437 -36.64 -2.08 10.19
C ILE A 437 -37.77 -2.92 9.61
N GLU A 438 -38.58 -2.37 8.72
CA GLU A 438 -39.67 -3.09 8.08
C GLU A 438 -39.14 -4.27 7.25
N TRP A 439 -38.11 -4.07 6.46
CA TRP A 439 -37.46 -5.15 5.73
C TRP A 439 -36.95 -6.24 6.68
N SER A 440 -36.36 -5.88 7.81
CA SER A 440 -35.85 -6.86 8.77
C SER A 440 -36.95 -7.72 9.41
N LYS A 441 -38.18 -7.18 9.55
CA LYS A 441 -39.35 -7.86 10.10
C LYS A 441 -40.05 -8.76 9.08
N THR A 442 -39.83 -8.56 7.82
CA THR A 442 -40.49 -9.24 6.71
C THR A 442 -39.52 -10.15 5.95
N GLU A 443 -38.90 -9.63 4.92
CA GLU A 443 -37.97 -10.35 4.05
C GLU A 443 -36.72 -10.81 4.81
N GLY A 444 -36.16 -9.95 5.68
CA GLY A 444 -34.99 -10.23 6.48
C GLY A 444 -35.18 -11.42 7.41
N GLU A 445 -36.31 -11.50 8.12
CA GLU A 445 -36.66 -12.63 8.99
C GLU A 445 -36.76 -13.94 8.20
N ALA A 446 -37.43 -13.91 7.04
CA ALA A 446 -37.58 -15.08 6.18
C ALA A 446 -36.22 -15.58 5.67
N LEU A 447 -35.37 -14.67 5.22
CA LEU A 447 -33.99 -14.99 4.76
C LEU A 447 -33.14 -15.55 5.90
N ALA A 448 -33.19 -14.95 7.10
CA ALA A 448 -32.42 -15.41 8.24
C ALA A 448 -32.78 -16.86 8.62
N ARG A 449 -34.08 -17.19 8.73
CA ARG A 449 -34.54 -18.56 9.00
C ARG A 449 -34.12 -19.54 7.91
N GLN A 450 -34.28 -19.16 6.65
CA GLN A 450 -33.92 -20.01 5.52
C GLN A 450 -32.43 -20.29 5.49
N ILE A 451 -31.58 -19.26 5.55
CA ILE A 451 -30.13 -19.38 5.47
C ILE A 451 -29.58 -20.13 6.68
N ALA A 452 -30.03 -19.81 7.89
CA ALA A 452 -29.57 -20.46 9.11
C ALA A 452 -29.91 -21.98 9.13
N SER A 453 -30.99 -22.42 8.49
CA SER A 453 -31.32 -23.84 8.41
C SER A 453 -30.28 -24.70 7.69
N ASN A 454 -29.64 -24.18 6.64
CA ASN A 454 -28.54 -24.83 5.91
C ASN A 454 -27.75 -23.81 5.10
N PRO A 455 -26.78 -23.10 5.73
CA PRO A 455 -26.04 -22.02 5.09
C PRO A 455 -25.32 -22.39 3.78
N GLU A 456 -24.78 -23.61 3.69
CA GLU A 456 -24.08 -24.08 2.50
C GLU A 456 -25.01 -24.31 1.31
N SER A 457 -26.23 -24.75 1.52
CA SER A 457 -27.21 -24.93 0.44
C SER A 457 -27.75 -23.61 -0.10
N TYR A 458 -27.66 -22.54 0.68
CA TYR A 458 -28.20 -21.21 0.32
C TYR A 458 -27.10 -20.19 -0.03
N ILE A 459 -25.89 -20.63 -0.36
CA ILE A 459 -24.77 -19.76 -0.80
C ILE A 459 -25.22 -18.83 -1.93
N SER A 460 -25.97 -19.34 -2.93
CA SER A 460 -26.46 -18.56 -4.07
C SER A 460 -27.44 -17.43 -3.69
N ILE A 461 -27.95 -17.43 -2.47
CA ILE A 461 -28.82 -16.37 -1.93
C ILE A 461 -27.98 -15.36 -1.18
N TRP A 462 -27.30 -15.75 -0.10
CA TRP A 462 -26.59 -14.80 0.76
C TRP A 462 -25.34 -14.22 0.09
N SER A 463 -24.75 -14.89 -0.90
CA SER A 463 -23.65 -14.33 -1.71
C SER A 463 -24.03 -13.10 -2.54
N LYS A 464 -25.33 -12.81 -2.72
CA LYS A 464 -25.83 -11.62 -3.42
C LYS A 464 -25.82 -10.36 -2.56
N ALA A 465 -25.68 -10.50 -1.24
CA ALA A 465 -25.60 -9.37 -0.33
C ALA A 465 -24.39 -8.46 -0.67
N GLU A 466 -24.48 -7.19 -0.35
CA GLU A 466 -23.36 -6.24 -0.54
C GLU A 466 -22.13 -6.66 0.29
N GLU A 467 -22.37 -7.17 1.51
CA GLU A 467 -21.34 -7.73 2.40
C GLU A 467 -21.74 -9.17 2.80
N PRO A 468 -21.50 -10.17 1.93
CA PRO A 468 -22.09 -11.49 2.07
C PRO A 468 -21.71 -12.24 3.35
N TRP A 469 -20.46 -12.14 3.79
CA TRP A 469 -20.02 -12.84 4.99
C TRP A 469 -20.58 -12.23 6.28
N GLN A 470 -20.67 -10.91 6.35
CA GLN A 470 -21.35 -10.23 7.47
C GLN A 470 -22.85 -10.50 7.46
N PHE A 471 -23.47 -10.55 6.27
CA PHE A 471 -24.88 -10.92 6.14
C PHE A 471 -25.13 -12.35 6.63
N LEU A 472 -24.27 -13.30 6.27
CA LEU A 472 -24.35 -14.67 6.78
C LEU A 472 -24.25 -14.69 8.32
N ALA A 473 -23.26 -13.99 8.88
CA ALA A 473 -23.06 -13.92 10.33
C ALA A 473 -24.30 -13.32 11.03
N TRP A 474 -24.91 -12.30 10.42
CA TRP A 474 -26.16 -11.71 10.90
C TRP A 474 -27.33 -12.70 10.82
N CYS A 475 -27.52 -13.42 9.71
CA CYS A 475 -28.59 -14.40 9.57
C CYS A 475 -28.55 -15.45 10.68
N LEU A 476 -27.36 -15.94 11.02
CA LEU A 476 -27.17 -16.92 12.09
C LEU A 476 -27.57 -16.34 13.46
N ASP A 477 -27.07 -15.15 13.81
CA ASP A 477 -27.34 -14.49 15.10
C ASP A 477 -28.81 -14.04 15.22
N PHE A 478 -29.36 -13.51 14.13
CA PHE A 478 -30.76 -13.06 14.11
C PHE A 478 -31.76 -14.22 14.19
N ASN A 479 -31.46 -15.37 13.56
CA ASN A 479 -32.29 -16.57 13.71
C ASN A 479 -32.32 -17.07 15.15
N GLU A 480 -31.19 -17.06 15.86
CA GLU A 480 -31.14 -17.40 17.29
C GLU A 480 -32.05 -16.48 18.13
N LEU A 481 -32.03 -15.17 17.84
CA LEU A 481 -32.97 -14.23 18.47
C LEU A 481 -34.43 -14.56 18.17
N LEU A 482 -34.76 -14.98 16.94
CA LEU A 482 -36.14 -15.34 16.57
C LEU A 482 -36.61 -16.63 17.24
N GLU A 483 -35.70 -17.56 17.53
CA GLU A 483 -36.01 -18.82 18.23
C GLU A 483 -36.10 -18.65 19.75
N GLN A 484 -35.18 -17.89 20.34
CA GLN A 484 -35.08 -17.72 21.79
C GLN A 484 -35.98 -16.58 22.34
N GLY A 485 -36.28 -15.59 21.49
CA GLY A 485 -37.04 -14.40 21.88
C GLY A 485 -36.23 -13.37 22.68
N TYR A 486 -36.94 -12.45 23.33
CA TYR A 486 -36.31 -11.43 24.17
C TYR A 486 -35.58 -12.05 25.35
N GLY A 487 -34.38 -11.49 25.63
CA GLY A 487 -33.43 -12.04 26.59
C GLY A 487 -32.28 -12.79 25.92
N TYR A 488 -32.36 -13.08 24.61
CA TYR A 488 -31.23 -13.60 23.83
C TYR A 488 -30.05 -12.64 23.91
N VAL A 489 -28.83 -13.20 24.07
CA VAL A 489 -27.57 -12.44 24.14
C VAL A 489 -26.89 -12.47 22.79
N SER A 490 -27.11 -11.42 22.00
CA SER A 490 -26.45 -11.24 20.71
C SER A 490 -24.99 -10.87 20.89
N LYS A 491 -24.11 -11.51 20.09
CA LYS A 491 -22.69 -11.22 20.02
C LYS A 491 -22.29 -10.56 18.69
N HIS A 492 -23.25 -10.30 17.82
CA HIS A 492 -23.04 -9.73 16.50
C HIS A 492 -22.73 -8.23 16.60
N PRO A 493 -21.63 -7.74 16.00
CA PRO A 493 -21.31 -6.32 16.01
C PRO A 493 -22.25 -5.53 15.08
N VAL A 494 -22.95 -4.53 15.63
CA VAL A 494 -23.74 -3.58 14.84
C VAL A 494 -22.82 -2.46 14.37
N LEU A 495 -22.57 -2.39 13.06
CA LEU A 495 -21.69 -1.41 12.45
C LEU A 495 -22.42 -0.10 12.19
N LEU A 496 -21.86 1.01 12.66
CA LEU A 496 -22.34 2.37 12.43
C LEU A 496 -21.28 3.16 11.66
N ASP A 497 -21.68 3.81 10.57
CA ASP A 497 -20.79 4.64 9.74
C ASP A 497 -21.45 5.96 9.36
N GLY A 498 -20.64 7.00 9.14
CA GLY A 498 -21.11 8.28 8.64
C GLY A 498 -21.37 8.25 7.13
N THR A 499 -22.39 8.99 6.68
CA THR A 499 -22.80 8.96 5.28
C THR A 499 -21.81 9.61 4.34
N ASN A 500 -20.91 10.44 4.76
CA ASN A 500 -19.87 11.11 3.94
C ASN A 500 -19.03 12.05 4.81
N ASN A 501 -18.23 11.49 5.70
CA ASN A 501 -17.52 12.23 6.76
C ASN A 501 -16.83 13.51 6.29
N GLY A 502 -16.11 13.44 5.15
CA GLY A 502 -15.38 14.59 4.62
C GLY A 502 -16.29 15.78 4.33
N PHE A 503 -17.38 15.56 3.61
CA PHE A 503 -18.34 16.62 3.30
C PHE A 503 -19.19 17.02 4.52
N GLN A 504 -19.47 16.08 5.44
CA GLN A 504 -20.14 16.40 6.71
C GLN A 504 -19.34 17.42 7.54
N HIS A 505 -18.04 17.21 7.70
CA HIS A 505 -17.18 18.17 8.39
C HIS A 505 -17.11 19.52 7.67
N PHE A 506 -17.00 19.52 6.34
CA PHE A 506 -17.01 20.76 5.57
C PHE A 506 -18.35 21.50 5.66
N ALA A 507 -19.48 20.80 5.60
CA ALA A 507 -20.80 21.38 5.77
C ALA A 507 -20.95 22.05 7.14
N ALA A 508 -20.50 21.37 8.21
CA ALA A 508 -20.53 21.91 9.57
C ALA A 508 -19.61 23.14 9.72
N MET A 509 -18.38 23.09 9.21
CA MET A 509 -17.43 24.21 9.29
C MET A 509 -17.88 25.44 8.48
N SER A 510 -18.52 25.21 7.32
CA SER A 510 -18.96 26.29 6.43
C SER A 510 -20.37 26.79 6.73
N LEU A 511 -21.06 26.18 7.70
CA LEU A 511 -22.48 26.41 7.98
C LEU A 511 -23.30 26.35 6.68
N ASP A 512 -23.05 25.32 5.86
CA ASP A 512 -23.74 25.10 4.61
C ASP A 512 -24.95 24.20 4.78
N ASP A 513 -26.11 24.82 4.93
CA ASP A 513 -27.36 24.12 5.15
C ASP A 513 -27.74 23.18 4.01
N ASN A 514 -27.46 23.58 2.76
CA ASN A 514 -27.76 22.74 1.59
C ASN A 514 -26.89 21.50 1.55
N LEU A 515 -25.56 21.66 1.77
CA LEU A 515 -24.65 20.51 1.82
C LEU A 515 -24.97 19.63 3.04
N ALA A 516 -25.28 20.23 4.20
CA ALA A 516 -25.65 19.48 5.41
C ALA A 516 -26.88 18.58 5.21
N ALA A 517 -27.86 19.05 4.44
CA ALA A 517 -29.00 18.23 4.01
C ALA A 517 -28.52 17.02 3.17
N LYS A 518 -27.79 17.28 2.09
CA LYS A 518 -27.35 16.25 1.12
C LYS A 518 -26.39 15.19 1.69
N VAL A 519 -25.80 15.45 2.84
CA VAL A 519 -24.91 14.51 3.55
C VAL A 519 -25.50 13.99 4.87
N ASN A 520 -26.82 14.16 5.06
CA ASN A 520 -27.58 13.63 6.20
C ASN A 520 -27.08 14.11 7.57
N LEU A 521 -26.66 15.39 7.69
CA LEU A 521 -26.40 16.05 8.96
C LEU A 521 -27.63 16.69 9.58
N LYS A 522 -28.67 16.92 8.78
CA LYS A 522 -29.97 17.40 9.23
C LYS A 522 -30.96 16.25 9.27
N ASN A 523 -31.88 16.33 10.21
CA ASN A 523 -32.95 15.37 10.34
C ASN A 523 -34.05 15.71 9.34
N TYR A 524 -34.12 14.98 8.23
CA TYR A 524 -35.18 15.05 7.24
C TYR A 524 -35.88 13.69 7.15
N ASP A 525 -37.12 13.70 6.67
CA ASP A 525 -37.96 12.49 6.49
C ASP A 525 -37.41 11.55 5.40
N GLN A 526 -36.50 12.03 4.55
CA GLN A 526 -35.86 11.27 3.47
C GLN A 526 -34.34 11.27 3.58
N VAL A 527 -33.75 10.14 3.25
CA VAL A 527 -32.29 10.00 3.16
C VAL A 527 -31.81 10.57 1.83
N GLU A 528 -30.95 11.58 1.89
CA GLU A 528 -30.35 12.21 0.72
C GLU A 528 -29.06 11.47 0.32
N ASP A 529 -28.72 11.53 -0.97
CA ASP A 529 -27.50 10.92 -1.52
C ASP A 529 -26.74 11.89 -2.42
N LEU A 530 -25.69 12.53 -1.87
CA LEU A 530 -24.83 13.44 -2.59
C LEU A 530 -24.24 12.84 -3.90
N TYR A 531 -24.00 11.53 -3.93
CA TYR A 531 -23.43 10.89 -5.14
C TYR A 531 -24.44 10.82 -6.28
N GLU A 532 -25.72 10.58 -5.97
CA GLU A 532 -26.79 10.65 -6.98
C GLU A 532 -26.95 12.07 -7.49
N ASP A 533 -26.96 13.07 -6.60
CA ASP A 533 -27.05 14.47 -6.99
C ASP A 533 -25.90 14.89 -7.93
N VAL A 534 -24.68 14.45 -7.61
CA VAL A 534 -23.51 14.72 -8.46
C VAL A 534 -23.63 14.00 -9.80
N LYS A 535 -24.10 12.76 -9.83
CA LYS A 535 -24.35 12.00 -11.07
C LYS A 535 -25.32 12.76 -11.97
N ASP A 536 -26.45 13.18 -11.44
CA ASP A 536 -27.48 13.90 -12.19
C ASP A 536 -26.96 15.24 -12.69
N GLN A 537 -26.20 15.96 -11.88
CA GLN A 537 -25.55 17.21 -12.30
C GLN A 537 -24.51 16.98 -13.41
N VAL A 538 -23.71 15.90 -13.33
CA VAL A 538 -22.74 15.52 -14.38
C VAL A 538 -23.47 15.24 -15.70
N ILE A 539 -24.53 14.45 -15.69
CA ILE A 539 -25.33 14.11 -16.87
C ILE A 539 -25.93 15.39 -17.47
N LYS A 540 -26.46 16.28 -16.63
CA LYS A 540 -27.02 17.57 -17.06
C LYS A 540 -25.95 18.46 -17.72
N GLU A 541 -24.76 18.55 -17.13
CA GLU A 541 -23.63 19.32 -17.70
C GLU A 541 -23.19 18.74 -19.06
N LEU A 542 -23.05 17.40 -19.14
CA LEU A 542 -22.70 16.73 -20.39
C LEU A 542 -23.74 16.98 -21.48
N ARG A 543 -25.03 16.92 -21.16
CA ARG A 543 -26.12 17.25 -22.10
C ARG A 543 -26.01 18.67 -22.64
N ASN A 544 -25.77 19.63 -21.76
CA ASN A 544 -25.65 21.02 -22.17
C ASN A 544 -24.45 21.28 -23.07
N LEU A 545 -23.33 20.60 -22.82
CA LEU A 545 -22.08 20.75 -23.58
C LEU A 545 -22.02 19.85 -24.81
N SER A 546 -22.87 18.84 -24.95
CA SER A 546 -22.87 17.90 -26.09
C SER A 546 -23.13 18.55 -27.45
N TYR A 547 -23.77 19.69 -27.46
CA TYR A 547 -24.02 20.45 -28.70
C TYR A 547 -22.80 21.23 -29.23
N GLU A 548 -21.77 21.41 -28.39
CA GLU A 548 -20.64 22.27 -28.72
C GLU A 548 -19.29 21.54 -28.64
N GLN A 549 -19.23 20.37 -27.93
CA GLN A 549 -17.99 19.69 -27.62
C GLN A 549 -18.09 18.17 -27.88
N CYS A 550 -17.27 17.66 -28.79
CA CYS A 550 -17.26 16.24 -29.17
C CYS A 550 -17.09 15.28 -27.97
N LEU A 551 -16.19 15.59 -27.00
CA LEU A 551 -15.98 14.75 -25.84
C LEU A 551 -17.20 14.72 -24.89
N ALA A 552 -17.97 15.81 -24.83
CA ALA A 552 -19.22 15.85 -24.09
C ALA A 552 -20.29 15.00 -24.76
N GLU A 553 -20.37 15.11 -26.10
CA GLU A 553 -21.29 14.29 -26.91
C GLU A 553 -21.00 12.79 -26.75
N ASP A 554 -19.74 12.41 -26.83
CA ASP A 554 -19.32 11.02 -26.65
C ASP A 554 -19.77 10.49 -25.29
N TRP A 555 -19.46 11.20 -24.20
CA TRP A 555 -19.89 10.80 -22.86
C TRP A 555 -21.41 10.84 -22.68
N TYR A 556 -22.10 11.80 -23.29
CA TYR A 556 -23.54 11.89 -23.19
C TYR A 556 -24.25 10.74 -23.92
N LYS A 557 -23.70 10.22 -25.01
CA LYS A 557 -24.19 8.99 -25.67
C LYS A 557 -24.13 7.77 -24.77
N HIS A 558 -23.20 7.76 -23.82
CA HIS A 558 -22.98 6.70 -22.84
C HIS A 558 -23.40 7.10 -21.41
N HIS A 559 -24.32 8.08 -21.26
CA HIS A 559 -24.71 8.60 -19.94
C HIS A 559 -25.29 7.55 -19.01
N GLU A 560 -25.89 6.49 -19.53
CA GLU A 560 -26.42 5.35 -18.74
C GLU A 560 -25.32 4.61 -17.96
N LEU A 561 -24.08 4.62 -18.45
CA LEU A 561 -22.93 4.02 -17.79
C LEU A 561 -22.36 4.92 -16.69
N ILE A 562 -22.77 6.18 -16.61
CA ILE A 562 -22.42 7.09 -15.52
C ILE A 562 -23.30 6.79 -14.32
N THR A 563 -22.98 5.72 -13.63
CA THR A 563 -23.73 5.24 -12.47
C THR A 563 -23.26 5.90 -11.17
N ARG A 564 -24.09 5.84 -10.12
CA ARG A 564 -23.72 6.21 -8.77
C ARG A 564 -22.44 5.52 -8.30
N LYS A 565 -22.29 4.23 -8.61
CA LYS A 565 -21.11 3.41 -8.24
C LYS A 565 -19.82 3.97 -8.87
N MET A 566 -19.90 4.39 -10.13
CA MET A 566 -18.78 5.04 -10.82
C MET A 566 -18.44 6.40 -10.20
N ILE A 567 -19.43 7.23 -9.89
CA ILE A 567 -19.26 8.59 -9.35
C ILE A 567 -18.72 8.58 -7.92
N LYS A 568 -19.05 7.58 -7.10
CA LYS A 568 -18.72 7.51 -5.66
C LYS A 568 -17.22 7.73 -5.39
N LYS A 569 -16.34 6.96 -6.04
CA LYS A 569 -14.89 7.05 -5.81
C LYS A 569 -14.28 8.40 -6.24
N PRO A 570 -14.57 8.93 -7.44
CA PRO A 570 -14.19 10.28 -7.84
C PRO A 570 -14.60 11.37 -6.85
N VAL A 571 -15.87 11.40 -6.43
CA VAL A 571 -16.40 12.43 -5.54
C VAL A 571 -15.79 12.32 -4.14
N MET A 572 -15.62 11.11 -3.61
CA MET A 572 -14.95 10.89 -2.32
C MET A 572 -13.52 11.43 -2.27
N MET A 573 -12.83 11.55 -3.40
CA MET A 573 -11.45 12.06 -3.44
C MET A 573 -11.38 13.58 -3.28
N ILE A 574 -12.43 14.31 -3.60
CA ILE A 574 -12.43 15.78 -3.63
C ILE A 574 -12.20 16.41 -2.25
N PRO A 575 -12.94 16.07 -1.18
CA PRO A 575 -12.71 16.65 0.15
C PRO A 575 -11.33 16.31 0.72
N TYR A 576 -10.68 15.30 0.16
CA TYR A 576 -9.30 14.92 0.51
C TYR A 576 -8.25 15.46 -0.46
N SER A 577 -8.56 16.58 -1.14
CA SER A 577 -7.67 17.26 -2.09
C SER A 577 -7.27 16.41 -3.31
N GLY A 578 -8.10 15.47 -3.71
CA GLY A 578 -7.96 14.73 -4.96
C GLY A 578 -7.87 15.70 -6.14
N LYS A 579 -6.94 15.45 -7.06
CA LYS A 579 -6.74 16.27 -8.25
C LYS A 579 -7.37 15.61 -9.47
N THR A 580 -7.72 16.39 -10.48
CA THR A 580 -8.32 15.95 -11.75
C THR A 580 -7.65 14.69 -12.32
N PHE A 581 -6.31 14.59 -12.25
CA PHE A 581 -5.59 13.40 -12.70
C PHE A 581 -5.93 12.14 -11.89
N GLY A 582 -6.05 12.27 -10.57
CA GLY A 582 -6.43 11.15 -9.70
C GLY A 582 -7.90 10.73 -9.93
N ILE A 583 -8.77 11.70 -10.11
CA ILE A 583 -10.18 11.49 -10.46
C ILE A 583 -10.30 10.78 -11.80
N ALA A 584 -9.57 11.23 -12.83
CA ALA A 584 -9.50 10.58 -14.15
C ALA A 584 -8.99 9.13 -14.06
N SER A 585 -8.00 8.86 -13.20
CA SER A 585 -7.54 7.50 -12.96
C SER A 585 -8.62 6.64 -12.31
N ALA A 586 -9.40 7.19 -11.38
CA ALA A 586 -10.49 6.45 -10.73
C ALA A 586 -11.64 6.12 -11.73
N VAL A 587 -11.94 7.03 -12.65
CA VAL A 587 -12.88 6.80 -13.76
C VAL A 587 -12.37 5.69 -14.68
N ARG A 588 -11.11 5.79 -15.14
CA ARG A 588 -10.46 4.76 -15.94
C ARG A 588 -10.52 3.39 -15.29
N ASP A 589 -10.10 3.31 -14.02
CA ASP A 589 -10.02 2.05 -13.27
C ASP A 589 -11.40 1.39 -13.16
N TYR A 590 -12.46 2.18 -13.03
CA TYR A 590 -13.84 1.67 -13.02
C TYR A 590 -14.19 1.00 -14.35
N PHE A 591 -14.00 1.69 -15.48
CA PHE A 591 -14.37 1.15 -16.80
C PHE A 591 -13.45 0.02 -17.26
N VAL A 592 -12.16 0.07 -16.94
CA VAL A 592 -11.24 -1.04 -17.24
C VAL A 592 -11.62 -2.32 -16.48
N SER A 593 -12.13 -2.19 -15.25
CA SER A 593 -12.55 -3.34 -14.43
C SER A 593 -14.00 -3.79 -14.67
N SER A 594 -14.77 -3.06 -15.48
CA SER A 594 -16.15 -3.40 -15.84
C SER A 594 -16.24 -4.06 -17.21
N ASP A 595 -17.28 -4.86 -17.43
CA ASP A 595 -17.61 -5.46 -18.73
C ASP A 595 -18.29 -4.47 -19.69
N GLU A 596 -18.54 -3.24 -19.22
CA GLU A 596 -19.19 -2.19 -20.00
C GLU A 596 -18.38 -1.80 -21.25
N GLU A 597 -19.04 -1.65 -22.39
CA GLU A 597 -18.42 -1.24 -23.64
C GLU A 597 -18.57 0.27 -23.88
N LEU A 598 -17.47 0.92 -24.21
CA LEU A 598 -17.41 2.31 -24.65
C LEU A 598 -17.06 2.38 -26.14
N SER A 599 -17.53 3.40 -26.85
CA SER A 599 -17.19 3.61 -28.25
C SER A 599 -15.72 4.03 -28.50
N TRP A 600 -14.94 4.19 -27.43
CA TRP A 600 -13.50 4.48 -27.42
C TRP A 600 -12.75 3.56 -26.47
N ASP A 601 -11.43 3.57 -26.54
CA ASP A 601 -10.60 2.79 -25.62
C ASP A 601 -10.80 3.26 -24.16
N LYS A 602 -11.16 2.32 -23.25
CA LYS A 602 -11.37 2.57 -21.82
C LYS A 602 -10.17 3.26 -21.15
N ASP A 603 -8.98 3.09 -21.69
CA ASP A 603 -7.72 3.70 -21.24
C ASP A 603 -7.49 5.11 -21.84
N CYS A 604 -8.42 5.63 -22.67
CA CYS A 604 -8.27 6.91 -23.32
C CYS A 604 -8.17 8.05 -22.31
N PHE A 605 -6.97 8.63 -22.17
CA PHE A 605 -6.70 9.70 -21.21
C PHE A 605 -7.58 10.93 -21.44
N LEU A 606 -7.84 11.31 -22.69
CA LEU A 606 -8.60 12.51 -23.00
C LEU A 606 -10.04 12.42 -22.51
N HIS A 607 -10.74 11.31 -22.77
CA HIS A 607 -12.11 11.08 -22.32
C HIS A 607 -12.20 11.02 -20.80
N ASN A 608 -11.34 10.23 -20.15
CA ASN A 608 -11.33 10.09 -18.70
C ASN A 608 -11.00 11.41 -17.98
N HIS A 609 -10.06 12.19 -18.54
CA HIS A 609 -9.69 13.49 -17.97
C HIS A 609 -10.80 14.55 -18.18
N TYR A 610 -11.50 14.49 -19.31
CA TYR A 610 -12.63 15.36 -19.58
C TYR A 610 -13.76 15.10 -18.58
N LEU A 611 -14.19 13.85 -18.41
CA LEU A 611 -15.23 13.50 -17.44
C LEU A 611 -14.83 13.90 -16.01
N ALA A 612 -13.57 13.72 -15.64
CA ALA A 612 -13.05 14.15 -14.34
C ALA A 612 -13.24 15.65 -14.09
N LYS A 613 -13.03 16.50 -15.12
CA LYS A 613 -13.28 17.95 -15.02
C LYS A 613 -14.77 18.28 -14.85
N ILE A 614 -15.63 17.55 -15.54
CA ILE A 614 -17.08 17.73 -15.39
C ILE A 614 -17.54 17.32 -13.97
N ILE A 615 -17.00 16.23 -13.42
CA ILE A 615 -17.27 15.81 -12.04
C ILE A 615 -16.82 16.90 -11.05
N GLU A 616 -15.59 17.41 -11.18
CA GLU A 616 -15.10 18.51 -10.31
C GLU A 616 -16.01 19.75 -10.41
N LYS A 617 -16.39 20.13 -11.61
CA LYS A 617 -17.30 21.27 -11.83
C LYS A 617 -18.66 21.03 -11.19
N SER A 618 -19.20 19.81 -11.31
CA SER A 618 -20.52 19.46 -10.73
C SER A 618 -20.49 19.52 -9.20
N VAL A 619 -19.43 19.00 -8.56
CA VAL A 619 -19.26 19.11 -7.12
C VAL A 619 -19.10 20.57 -6.67
N ASN A 620 -18.36 21.39 -7.41
CA ASN A 620 -18.23 22.82 -7.13
C ASN A 620 -19.59 23.55 -7.20
N ASN A 621 -20.46 23.19 -8.14
CA ASN A 621 -21.78 23.78 -8.26
C ASN A 621 -22.71 23.37 -7.10
N ILE A 622 -22.59 22.14 -6.62
CA ILE A 622 -23.41 21.62 -5.50
C ILE A 622 -22.93 22.17 -4.14
N SER A 623 -21.63 22.27 -3.94
CA SER A 623 -21.05 22.66 -2.64
C SER A 623 -19.94 23.72 -2.78
N PRO A 624 -20.25 24.95 -3.22
CA PRO A 624 -19.25 26.01 -3.44
C PRO A 624 -18.59 26.46 -2.12
N LYS A 625 -19.32 26.46 -1.00
CA LYS A 625 -18.75 26.81 0.31
C LYS A 625 -17.71 25.80 0.78
N CYS A 626 -17.91 24.51 0.55
CA CYS A 626 -16.93 23.46 0.84
C CYS A 626 -15.59 23.76 0.13
N ILE A 627 -15.64 24.04 -1.17
CA ILE A 627 -14.45 24.37 -1.97
C ILE A 627 -13.76 25.63 -1.45
N THR A 628 -14.52 26.65 -1.04
CA THR A 628 -13.98 27.88 -0.45
C THR A 628 -13.23 27.58 0.85
N VAL A 629 -13.78 26.76 1.75
CA VAL A 629 -13.10 26.36 2.99
C VAL A 629 -11.83 25.53 2.69
N MET A 630 -11.89 24.61 1.71
CA MET A 630 -10.70 23.87 1.30
C MET A 630 -9.60 24.78 0.78
N GLN A 631 -9.96 25.79 -0.02
CA GLN A 631 -9.00 26.77 -0.55
C GLN A 631 -8.43 27.62 0.59
N TYR A 632 -9.24 28.07 1.53
CA TYR A 632 -8.77 28.79 2.72
C TYR A 632 -7.76 28.00 3.55
N LEU A 633 -8.03 26.70 3.79
CA LEU A 633 -7.08 25.82 4.46
C LEU A 633 -5.77 25.68 3.66
N ALA A 634 -5.85 25.56 2.34
CA ALA A 634 -4.66 25.49 1.50
C ALA A 634 -3.84 26.80 1.54
N ASP A 635 -4.50 27.95 1.64
CA ASP A 635 -3.85 29.26 1.75
C ASP A 635 -3.13 29.41 3.09
N ILE A 636 -3.73 28.99 4.20
CA ILE A 636 -3.07 28.89 5.50
C ILE A 636 -1.79 28.06 5.39
N ALA A 637 -1.90 26.86 4.81
CA ALA A 637 -0.75 25.97 4.66
C ALA A 637 0.35 26.60 3.78
N ARG A 638 -0.02 27.39 2.78
CA ARG A 638 0.93 28.11 1.92
C ARG A 638 1.68 29.19 2.70
N CYS A 639 1.00 29.95 3.57
CA CYS A 639 1.64 30.96 4.42
C CYS A 639 2.70 30.32 5.35
N PHE A 640 2.35 29.23 6.05
CA PHE A 640 3.31 28.51 6.88
C PHE A 640 4.50 27.98 6.06
N GLY A 641 4.23 27.43 4.88
CA GLY A 641 5.26 26.93 3.98
C GLY A 641 6.21 28.03 3.47
N GLN A 642 5.75 29.26 3.29
CA GLN A 642 6.61 30.38 2.90
C GLN A 642 7.66 30.70 3.97
N GLU A 643 7.30 30.56 5.24
CA GLU A 643 8.19 30.76 6.38
C GLU A 643 8.99 29.49 6.77
N ASP A 644 8.94 28.44 5.97
CA ASP A 644 9.57 27.13 6.23
C ASP A 644 9.16 26.50 7.58
N LYS A 645 7.91 26.71 8.00
CA LYS A 645 7.34 26.21 9.25
C LYS A 645 6.36 25.07 9.02
N ASN A 646 6.42 24.06 9.89
CA ASN A 646 5.41 23.01 9.94
C ASN A 646 4.11 23.50 10.57
N ILE A 647 2.98 23.00 10.07
CA ILE A 647 1.66 23.34 10.62
C ILE A 647 1.33 22.39 11.77
N SER A 648 0.77 22.92 12.84
CA SER A 648 0.24 22.13 13.95
C SER A 648 -1.04 22.73 14.48
N TRP A 649 -1.90 21.88 15.04
CA TRP A 649 -3.17 22.29 15.64
C TRP A 649 -3.59 21.32 16.74
N ILE A 650 -4.58 21.71 17.54
CA ILE A 650 -5.20 20.89 18.58
C ILE A 650 -6.63 20.58 18.14
N THR A 651 -7.01 19.31 18.18
CA THR A 651 -8.36 18.85 17.84
C THR A 651 -9.35 19.09 19.00
N PRO A 652 -10.68 18.99 18.75
CA PRO A 652 -11.70 19.05 19.81
C PRO A 652 -11.52 18.00 20.93
N SER A 653 -10.86 16.88 20.66
CA SER A 653 -10.50 15.85 21.65
C SER A 653 -9.18 16.12 22.40
N ASN A 654 -8.65 17.33 22.32
CA ASN A 654 -7.36 17.76 22.88
C ASN A 654 -6.15 16.96 22.33
N PHE A 655 -6.26 16.41 21.11
CA PHE A 655 -5.14 15.74 20.48
C PHE A 655 -4.29 16.73 19.68
N TYR A 656 -2.97 16.73 19.90
CA TYR A 656 -2.03 17.58 19.17
C TYR A 656 -1.59 16.94 17.87
N VAL A 657 -1.94 17.56 16.76
CA VAL A 657 -1.57 17.14 15.40
C VAL A 657 -0.45 18.03 14.89
N LYS A 658 0.57 17.42 14.30
CA LYS A 658 1.69 18.13 13.65
C LYS A 658 1.96 17.54 12.29
N GLN A 659 1.71 18.31 11.25
CA GLN A 659 1.97 17.93 9.87
C GLN A 659 3.42 18.21 9.53
N GLN A 660 4.23 17.16 9.36
CA GLN A 660 5.66 17.25 9.09
C GLN A 660 5.98 16.65 7.74
N TYR A 661 6.07 17.48 6.71
CA TYR A 661 6.54 17.08 5.38
C TYR A 661 7.79 17.86 5.05
N TYR A 662 8.89 17.12 4.87
CA TYR A 662 10.19 17.71 4.54
C TYR A 662 10.57 17.37 3.10
N ASN A 663 11.31 18.26 2.47
CA ASN A 663 11.94 18.02 1.19
C ASN A 663 12.99 16.91 1.33
N PHE A 664 12.88 15.89 0.49
CA PHE A 664 13.89 14.86 0.38
C PHE A 664 14.55 14.98 -0.97
N ASN A 665 15.87 15.17 -0.99
CA ASN A 665 16.62 15.02 -2.23
C ASN A 665 16.60 13.53 -2.64
N MET A 666 15.59 13.17 -3.45
CA MET A 666 15.50 11.83 -4.03
C MET A 666 16.38 11.76 -5.26
N LYS A 667 17.55 11.14 -5.15
CA LYS A 667 18.36 10.77 -6.29
C LYS A 667 17.81 9.49 -6.89
N ARG A 668 17.24 9.57 -8.09
CA ARG A 668 16.70 8.42 -8.83
C ARG A 668 17.77 7.90 -9.76
N ILE A 669 18.42 6.81 -9.41
CA ILE A 669 19.37 6.14 -10.29
C ILE A 669 18.60 5.11 -11.12
N ARG A 670 18.59 5.31 -12.43
CA ARG A 670 17.94 4.42 -13.40
C ARG A 670 19.00 3.64 -14.15
N THR A 671 19.13 2.36 -13.83
CA THR A 671 19.97 1.44 -14.60
C THR A 671 19.15 0.69 -15.64
N LYS A 672 19.77 0.25 -16.73
CA LYS A 672 19.09 -0.50 -17.79
C LYS A 672 18.93 -1.98 -17.45
N LEU A 673 19.91 -2.54 -16.74
CA LEU A 673 19.93 -3.94 -16.30
C LEU A 673 18.88 -4.26 -15.23
N HIS A 674 18.56 -3.29 -14.38
CA HIS A 674 17.58 -3.48 -13.34
C HIS A 674 16.22 -2.96 -13.80
N THR A 675 15.21 -3.83 -13.79
CA THR A 675 13.83 -3.48 -14.17
C THR A 675 13.20 -2.49 -13.20
N SER A 676 13.67 -2.46 -11.96
CA SER A 676 13.25 -1.46 -10.98
C SER A 676 14.15 -0.23 -11.02
N THR A 677 13.55 0.95 -11.11
CA THR A 677 14.23 2.19 -10.80
C THR A 677 14.69 2.11 -9.35
N VAL A 678 15.99 2.10 -9.10
CA VAL A 678 16.50 2.17 -7.74
C VAL A 678 16.31 3.61 -7.26
N LYS A 679 15.25 3.84 -6.49
CA LYS A 679 15.03 5.09 -5.78
C LYS A 679 15.92 5.06 -4.53
N LEU A 680 17.13 5.58 -4.63
CA LEU A 680 17.91 5.90 -3.46
C LEU A 680 17.40 7.26 -2.97
N SER A 681 16.55 7.23 -1.94
CA SER A 681 16.31 8.43 -1.15
C SER A 681 17.59 8.70 -0.38
N LEU A 682 18.45 9.55 -0.90
CA LEU A 682 19.50 10.17 -0.13
C LEU A 682 18.79 11.18 0.75
N LEU A 683 18.56 10.81 2.00
CA LEU A 683 18.13 11.73 3.04
C LEU A 683 19.31 12.71 3.25
N THR A 684 19.33 13.76 2.49
CA THR A 684 19.97 14.97 2.99
C THR A 684 18.98 15.51 4.01
N ASP A 685 19.43 15.69 5.26
CA ASP A 685 18.66 16.33 6.32
C ASP A 685 18.45 17.83 6.00
N THR A 686 17.84 18.11 4.84
CA THR A 686 17.27 19.43 4.63
C THR A 686 16.00 19.44 5.48
N LYS A 687 16.05 20.15 6.60
CA LYS A 687 14.85 20.39 7.43
C LYS A 687 13.87 21.35 6.73
N GLU A 688 14.04 21.57 5.43
CA GLU A 688 13.14 22.42 4.64
C GLU A 688 11.78 21.74 4.44
N VAL A 689 10.72 22.49 4.67
CA VAL A 689 9.35 22.00 4.49
C VAL A 689 9.03 21.76 3.02
N ASP A 690 8.47 20.60 2.69
CA ASP A 690 7.86 20.36 1.37
C ASP A 690 6.56 21.19 1.26
N LYS A 691 6.72 22.41 0.79
CA LYS A 691 5.65 23.41 0.64
C LYS A 691 4.47 22.89 -0.16
N ARG A 692 4.76 22.20 -1.27
CA ARG A 692 3.72 21.64 -2.15
C ARG A 692 2.93 20.54 -1.46
N LYS A 693 3.61 19.57 -0.88
CA LYS A 693 2.97 18.45 -0.18
C LYS A 693 2.21 18.94 1.05
N SER A 694 2.79 19.87 1.82
CA SER A 694 2.15 20.47 2.97
C SER A 694 0.82 21.14 2.60
N THR A 695 0.82 21.99 1.56
CA THR A 695 -0.38 22.67 1.08
C THR A 695 -1.45 21.69 0.56
N GLN A 696 -1.06 20.70 -0.24
CA GLN A 696 -2.00 19.75 -0.83
C GLN A 696 -2.65 18.80 0.19
N SER A 697 -1.94 18.49 1.27
CA SER A 697 -2.42 17.52 2.27
C SER A 697 -3.14 18.16 3.45
N PHE A 698 -3.09 19.47 3.63
CA PHE A 698 -3.55 20.07 4.87
C PHE A 698 -5.07 19.95 5.08
N ALA A 699 -5.89 20.28 4.07
CA ALA A 699 -7.34 20.14 4.18
C ALA A 699 -7.76 18.69 4.51
N ALA A 700 -7.14 17.70 3.84
CA ALA A 700 -7.38 16.29 4.12
C ALA A 700 -7.00 15.89 5.56
N ASN A 701 -5.79 16.26 6.00
CA ASN A 701 -5.31 15.91 7.34
C ASN A 701 -6.12 16.62 8.45
N PHE A 702 -6.57 17.84 8.18
CA PHE A 702 -7.41 18.59 9.09
C PHE A 702 -8.76 17.87 9.30
N VAL A 703 -9.46 17.53 8.22
CA VAL A 703 -10.73 16.80 8.28
C VAL A 703 -10.54 15.41 8.91
N HIS A 704 -9.48 14.68 8.57
CA HIS A 704 -9.17 13.40 9.21
C HIS A 704 -8.97 13.51 10.72
N SER A 705 -8.41 14.63 11.18
CA SER A 705 -8.22 14.85 12.61
C SER A 705 -9.53 15.19 13.34
N LEU A 706 -10.48 15.84 12.68
CA LEU A 706 -11.83 16.06 13.21
C LEU A 706 -12.62 14.76 13.29
N ASP A 707 -12.55 13.94 12.25
CA ASP A 707 -13.11 12.60 12.18
C ASP A 707 -12.58 11.71 13.33
N ALA A 708 -11.26 11.71 13.54
CA ALA A 708 -10.63 11.03 14.67
C ALA A 708 -11.12 11.58 16.02
N ALA A 709 -11.22 12.90 16.17
CA ALA A 709 -11.68 13.53 17.40
C ALA A 709 -13.13 13.12 17.74
N ASN A 710 -14.00 12.98 16.74
CA ASN A 710 -15.36 12.48 16.93
C ASN A 710 -15.36 11.06 17.53
N VAL A 711 -14.53 10.15 16.99
CA VAL A 711 -14.39 8.78 17.54
C VAL A 711 -13.84 8.80 18.97
N HIS A 712 -12.81 9.63 19.25
CA HIS A 712 -12.25 9.74 20.60
C HIS A 712 -13.31 10.19 21.62
N LEU A 713 -14.11 11.20 21.27
CA LEU A 713 -15.15 11.73 22.15
C LEU A 713 -16.33 10.77 22.31
N ALA A 714 -16.73 10.08 21.22
CA ALA A 714 -17.79 9.07 21.26
C ALA A 714 -17.44 7.91 22.19
N LEU A 715 -16.22 7.34 22.03
CA LEU A 715 -15.75 6.25 22.90
C LEU A 715 -15.55 6.69 24.35
N THR A 716 -15.10 7.94 24.59
CA THR A 716 -14.99 8.49 25.94
C THR A 716 -16.37 8.61 26.61
N LYS A 717 -17.39 9.07 25.86
CA LYS A 717 -18.76 9.14 26.35
C LYS A 717 -19.36 7.76 26.61
N SER A 718 -19.20 6.82 25.65
CA SER A 718 -19.70 5.44 25.81
C SER A 718 -19.14 4.77 27.05
N LYS A 719 -17.84 4.90 27.30
CA LYS A 719 -17.21 4.37 28.51
C LYS A 719 -17.73 4.98 29.80
N ALA A 720 -18.08 6.26 29.77
CA ALA A 720 -18.67 6.95 30.94
C ALA A 720 -20.15 6.54 31.20
N SER A 721 -20.84 6.01 30.19
CA SER A 721 -22.24 5.57 30.28
C SER A 721 -22.41 4.08 30.65
N GLY A 722 -21.34 3.34 30.79
CA GLY A 722 -21.31 1.91 31.12
C GLY A 722 -20.94 1.11 29.89
#